data_df57407ade8d096d4f4e4891ec27df19
#
_entry.id   df57407ade8d096d4f4e4891ec27df19
#
_cell.length_a   1.000
_cell.length_b   1.000
_cell.length_c   1.000
_cell.angle_alpha   90.00
_cell.angle_beta   90.00
_cell.angle_gamma   90.00
#
_symmetry.space_group_name_H-M   'P 1'
#
loop_
_entity.id
_entity.type
_entity.pdbx_description
1 polymer ?
#
loop_
_entity_poly.entity_id
_entity_poly.type
_entity_poly.pdbx_seq_one_letter_code
_entity_poly.pdbx_strand_id
1 'polypeptide(L)'
;MAPSLVCVAVSLCLAGAGPFDAALSLPQLTENRVFRDRVQPNWLPDGRSFWYRVQAGPGRSEFVLIDCATGSRKSAPAAAELGLPELVAVKTSSIKVEIRKTVRTGESSSLKFDNRLDEDVDIYWIDRDGRHVRYGGVRAGTEREQPTYDGHVWLITSRTGEHLAVVEGGPQPRTVVIDGAGVSTAGTKPGEANSKSQHSEQGFRSPDGSCTADVEFESVPRRRLTIVESSPEDGVQPRLKTLDYLKPGDTLPKPQWVLTRTDGTETRVSRDSYENPFTESGRLEAVWAPDSSEFYFNYNRRGHQLYQILAVNAQSGDVRVVVDERSNTFIDYTSKTWRHWLHDTHELLWMSERDGWCHLYLYDVVVGRVKNRVTAGPWVVRSVAHVDAEKRKVWFFASGLRPEEDPYHVHLCRVNFDGTGFRRLTEGDGNHRTEFSPKREFFVDTWSRADHPPVVELRRSDDGALVCELERADASTLLAAGWTMPERFVAKGRDGRTNIHGILITPSQFDPNKKYPVVEEIYAGPHGAFAPKEFDRQVRLHQIAELGFVVVKLDGMGTNHRGKTFHDVCWKNLKDAGFPDRKLWITDAAKTRPWMDLSRVGIYGGSAGGQNAMRALLDHHDFYHVAVADCGCHDNRMDKIWWNEQWMGWPVDDAYAKSSNKEDAAKLEGRLLLIVGELDTNVDPASTTQVVAALQQADKKFDFMLIARTGHGAAETPYGARLRMEFLVEHLRP
;
A
#
# COMPACT_ATOMS: atom_id res chain seq x y z
N MET A 1 29.17 22.06 -39.92
CA MET A 1 27.87 21.76 -40.66
C MET A 1 27.22 20.61 -39.94
N ALA A 2 26.07 20.92 -39.41
CA ALA A 2 24.97 20.08 -38.87
C ALA A 2 25.29 18.97 -37.88
N PRO A 3 24.56 18.98 -36.75
CA PRO A 3 23.45 18.06 -36.61
C PRO A 3 22.20 18.75 -35.99
N SER A 4 21.21 18.98 -36.79
CA SER A 4 19.90 19.43 -36.32
C SER A 4 18.86 18.67 -37.11
N LEU A 5 18.58 17.40 -36.71
CA LEU A 5 17.50 16.63 -37.39
C LEU A 5 17.07 15.39 -36.58
N VAL A 6 16.87 15.47 -35.27
CA VAL A 6 16.26 14.36 -34.52
C VAL A 6 15.10 14.80 -33.61
N CYS A 7 14.90 16.10 -33.36
CA CYS A 7 13.85 16.58 -32.44
C CYS A 7 12.45 16.81 -33.08
N VAL A 8 12.27 16.63 -34.36
CA VAL A 8 11.00 16.96 -35.03
C VAL A 8 10.06 15.77 -35.21
N ALA A 9 10.54 14.53 -35.06
CA ALA A 9 9.75 13.33 -35.38
C ALA A 9 8.73 12.89 -34.30
N VAL A 10 8.87 13.30 -33.05
CA VAL A 10 7.99 12.81 -31.96
C VAL A 10 6.73 13.67 -31.78
N SER A 11 6.82 14.97 -32.09
CA SER A 11 5.66 15.87 -31.99
C SER A 11 4.65 15.65 -33.13
N LEU A 12 5.04 15.03 -34.24
CA LEU A 12 4.18 14.77 -35.41
C LEU A 12 3.34 13.47 -35.27
N CYS A 13 3.68 12.54 -34.36
CA CYS A 13 2.92 11.31 -34.20
C CYS A 13 1.58 11.49 -33.48
N LEU A 14 1.40 12.53 -32.65
CA LEU A 14 0.15 12.75 -31.91
C LEU A 14 -0.85 13.63 -32.68
N ALA A 15 -0.43 14.42 -33.67
CA ALA A 15 -1.29 15.34 -34.42
C ALA A 15 -2.30 14.67 -35.36
N GLY A 16 -2.25 13.33 -35.51
CA GLY A 16 -3.17 12.57 -36.37
C GLY A 16 -3.79 11.33 -35.71
N ALA A 17 -3.38 11.00 -34.47
CA ALA A 17 -3.92 9.87 -33.75
C ALA A 17 -5.28 10.21 -33.14
N GLY A 18 -6.24 9.27 -33.20
CA GLY A 18 -7.51 9.43 -32.50
C GLY A 18 -7.30 9.44 -30.98
N PRO A 19 -8.25 9.95 -30.17
CA PRO A 19 -8.11 10.03 -28.73
C PRO A 19 -7.81 8.68 -28.05
N PHE A 20 -8.34 7.58 -28.57
CA PHE A 20 -8.04 6.23 -28.08
C PHE A 20 -6.59 5.83 -28.36
N ASP A 21 -6.07 6.14 -29.55
CA ASP A 21 -4.68 5.82 -29.89
C ASP A 21 -3.71 6.63 -29.01
N ALA A 22 -4.02 7.91 -28.75
CA ALA A 22 -3.26 8.74 -27.84
C ALA A 22 -3.27 8.15 -26.41
N ALA A 23 -4.43 7.78 -25.88
CA ALA A 23 -4.58 7.18 -24.58
C ALA A 23 -3.82 5.84 -24.45
N LEU A 24 -3.92 4.97 -25.44
CA LEU A 24 -3.29 3.65 -25.44
C LEU A 24 -1.76 3.72 -25.60
N SER A 25 -1.24 4.74 -26.30
CA SER A 25 0.20 4.92 -26.49
C SER A 25 0.90 5.63 -25.32
N LEU A 26 0.17 6.23 -24.41
CA LEU A 26 0.70 7.04 -23.30
C LEU A 26 1.71 6.28 -22.41
N PRO A 27 1.52 4.99 -22.05
CA PRO A 27 2.51 4.25 -21.27
C PRO A 27 3.90 4.27 -21.92
N GLN A 28 3.99 3.98 -23.21
CA GLN A 28 5.25 3.96 -23.98
C GLN A 28 5.82 5.38 -24.17
N LEU A 29 4.94 6.36 -24.45
CA LEU A 29 5.36 7.75 -24.65
C LEU A 29 5.93 8.41 -23.40
N THR A 30 5.53 7.96 -22.22
CA THR A 30 5.96 8.55 -20.94
C THR A 30 7.02 7.75 -20.22
N GLU A 31 7.33 6.56 -20.69
CA GLU A 31 8.32 5.67 -20.06
C GLU A 31 9.75 6.24 -20.18
N ASN A 32 10.54 6.15 -19.09
CA ASN A 32 11.95 6.58 -19.04
C ASN A 32 12.19 8.03 -19.47
N ARG A 33 11.28 8.96 -19.14
CA ARG A 33 11.37 10.39 -19.50
C ARG A 33 11.54 11.33 -18.30
N VAL A 34 11.77 10.77 -17.12
CA VAL A 34 12.18 11.53 -15.93
C VAL A 34 13.56 11.07 -15.55
N PHE A 35 14.48 12.02 -15.36
CA PHE A 35 15.88 11.76 -15.07
C PHE A 35 16.24 12.32 -13.70
N ARG A 36 17.29 11.83 -13.07
CA ARG A 36 17.74 12.23 -11.72
C ARG A 36 16.66 12.11 -10.64
N ASP A 37 15.65 11.28 -10.88
CA ASP A 37 14.46 11.14 -10.06
C ASP A 37 14.64 10.22 -8.85
N ARG A 38 15.75 9.50 -8.79
CA ARG A 38 16.02 8.51 -7.75
C ARG A 38 17.52 8.43 -7.41
N VAL A 39 17.79 8.40 -6.10
CA VAL A 39 19.08 8.01 -5.53
C VAL A 39 18.86 6.75 -4.71
N GLN A 40 19.67 5.73 -4.95
CA GLN A 40 19.76 4.55 -4.11
C GLN A 40 21.19 4.48 -3.57
N PRO A 41 21.40 4.78 -2.27
CA PRO A 41 22.74 4.88 -1.71
C PRO A 41 23.36 3.50 -1.53
N ASN A 42 24.56 3.31 -2.05
CA ASN A 42 25.42 2.17 -1.76
C ASN A 42 26.46 2.62 -0.73
N TRP A 43 26.17 2.33 0.54
CA TRP A 43 27.00 2.76 1.66
C TRP A 43 28.36 2.04 1.66
N LEU A 44 29.44 2.78 1.83
CA LEU A 44 30.76 2.20 2.02
C LEU A 44 30.90 1.66 3.46
N PRO A 45 31.88 0.76 3.72
CA PRO A 45 32.04 0.13 5.03
C PRO A 45 32.29 1.12 6.19
N ASP A 46 32.77 2.31 5.90
CA ASP A 46 32.97 3.37 6.89
C ASP A 46 31.64 3.94 7.45
N GLY A 47 30.53 3.76 6.70
CA GLY A 47 29.21 4.28 7.01
C GLY A 47 29.12 5.81 6.94
N ARG A 48 30.12 6.49 6.37
CA ARG A 48 30.23 7.95 6.21
C ARG A 48 30.33 8.39 4.77
N SER A 49 30.47 7.46 3.86
CA SER A 49 30.48 7.70 2.42
C SER A 49 29.55 6.72 1.74
N PHE A 50 28.94 7.14 0.64
CA PHE A 50 28.17 6.27 -0.23
C PHE A 50 28.29 6.71 -1.67
N TRP A 51 28.00 5.80 -2.57
CA TRP A 51 27.90 6.10 -3.98
C TRP A 51 26.53 5.67 -4.53
N TYR A 52 26.16 6.27 -5.64
CA TYR A 52 24.95 5.86 -6.38
C TYR A 52 25.16 6.06 -7.88
N ARG A 53 24.36 5.36 -8.67
CA ARG A 53 24.24 5.59 -10.10
C ARG A 53 22.94 6.31 -10.38
N VAL A 54 23.00 7.39 -11.16
CA VAL A 54 21.83 8.16 -11.55
C VAL A 54 21.70 8.23 -13.06
N GLN A 55 20.48 8.11 -13.54
CA GLN A 55 20.15 8.33 -14.96
C GLN A 55 20.14 9.85 -15.20
N ALA A 56 21.16 10.37 -15.87
CA ALA A 56 21.35 11.81 -16.08
C ALA A 56 20.72 12.36 -17.36
N GLY A 57 20.15 11.48 -18.21
CA GLY A 57 19.53 11.81 -19.48
C GLY A 57 19.27 10.57 -20.32
N PRO A 58 18.69 10.70 -21.52
CA PRO A 58 18.46 9.56 -22.41
C PRO A 58 19.75 8.81 -22.71
N GLY A 59 19.83 7.52 -22.30
CA GLY A 59 21.02 6.67 -22.52
C GLY A 59 22.29 7.11 -21.78
N ARG A 60 22.20 8.11 -20.87
CA ARG A 60 23.35 8.63 -20.13
C ARG A 60 23.15 8.44 -18.63
N SER A 61 24.08 7.72 -17.98
CA SER A 61 24.15 7.58 -16.53
C SER A 61 25.48 8.11 -15.99
N GLU A 62 25.46 8.47 -14.73
CA GLU A 62 26.63 8.96 -13.97
C GLU A 62 26.73 8.20 -12.66
N PHE A 63 27.95 7.91 -12.23
CA PHE A 63 28.29 7.47 -10.88
C PHE A 63 28.62 8.68 -10.03
N VAL A 64 28.13 8.71 -8.82
CA VAL A 64 28.30 9.81 -7.87
C VAL A 64 28.78 9.24 -6.55
N LEU A 65 29.87 9.77 -6.01
CA LEU A 65 30.41 9.46 -4.69
C LEU A 65 30.22 10.66 -3.77
N ILE A 66 29.67 10.42 -2.59
CA ILE A 66 29.37 11.44 -1.57
C ILE A 66 30.13 11.14 -0.30
N ASP A 67 30.80 12.18 0.24
CA ASP A 67 31.30 12.22 1.61
C ASP A 67 30.23 12.89 2.49
N CYS A 68 29.68 12.15 3.44
CA CYS A 68 28.54 12.63 4.26
C CYS A 68 28.95 13.71 5.27
N ALA A 69 30.21 13.78 5.68
CA ALA A 69 30.64 14.76 6.67
C ALA A 69 30.75 16.16 6.06
N THR A 70 31.18 16.25 4.81
CA THR A 70 31.45 17.50 4.10
C THR A 70 30.40 17.84 3.05
N GLY A 71 29.59 16.89 2.63
CA GLY A 71 28.70 17.02 1.47
C GLY A 71 29.44 17.04 0.14
N SER A 72 30.75 16.71 0.14
CA SER A 72 31.55 16.70 -1.08
C SER A 72 31.04 15.66 -2.07
N ARG A 73 30.83 16.10 -3.32
CA ARG A 73 30.33 15.30 -4.43
C ARG A 73 31.40 15.13 -5.50
N LYS A 74 31.64 13.91 -5.92
CA LYS A 74 32.45 13.58 -7.10
C LYS A 74 31.56 12.75 -8.05
N SER A 75 31.61 13.06 -9.34
CA SER A 75 30.86 12.31 -10.35
C SER A 75 31.77 11.92 -11.51
N ALA A 76 31.50 10.75 -12.08
CA ALA A 76 32.20 10.23 -13.25
C ALA A 76 31.28 9.34 -14.09
N PRO A 77 31.56 9.18 -15.39
CA PRO A 77 30.78 8.28 -16.24
C PRO A 77 31.00 6.79 -15.90
N ALA A 78 32.10 6.44 -15.27
CA ALA A 78 32.46 5.08 -14.88
C ALA A 78 32.82 4.98 -13.39
N ALA A 79 32.40 3.90 -12.73
CA ALA A 79 32.67 3.66 -11.30
C ALA A 79 34.19 3.63 -10.97
N ALA A 80 35.00 3.05 -11.86
CA ALA A 80 36.42 2.93 -11.69
C ALA A 80 37.16 4.31 -11.56
N GLU A 81 36.65 5.34 -12.22
CA GLU A 81 37.21 6.70 -12.14
C GLU A 81 37.01 7.33 -10.75
N LEU A 82 36.08 6.81 -9.96
CA LEU A 82 35.84 7.21 -8.57
C LEU A 82 36.54 6.29 -7.55
N GLY A 83 37.28 5.29 -8.01
CA GLY A 83 37.92 4.28 -7.15
C GLY A 83 36.87 3.33 -6.51
N LEU A 84 35.70 3.27 -7.08
CA LEU A 84 34.62 2.36 -6.63
C LEU A 84 34.90 0.92 -7.12
N PRO A 85 34.34 -0.10 -6.45
CA PRO A 85 34.40 -1.48 -6.96
C PRO A 85 33.93 -1.54 -8.40
N GLU A 86 34.69 -2.24 -9.25
CA GLU A 86 34.32 -2.41 -10.65
C GLU A 86 33.00 -3.17 -10.74
N LEU A 87 31.97 -2.53 -11.32
CA LEU A 87 30.76 -3.23 -11.70
C LEU A 87 31.12 -4.11 -12.91
N VAL A 88 30.97 -5.39 -12.76
CA VAL A 88 31.43 -6.35 -13.78
C VAL A 88 30.39 -6.44 -14.89
N ALA A 89 30.84 -6.21 -16.14
CA ALA A 89 30.01 -6.43 -17.32
C ALA A 89 29.60 -7.90 -17.41
N VAL A 90 28.34 -8.15 -17.80
CA VAL A 90 27.85 -9.51 -18.08
C VAL A 90 28.71 -10.09 -19.19
N LYS A 91 29.52 -11.08 -18.88
CA LYS A 91 30.02 -11.98 -19.91
C LYS A 91 28.89 -12.96 -20.22
N THR A 92 28.17 -12.70 -21.30
CA THR A 92 27.21 -13.64 -21.88
C THR A 92 27.94 -14.93 -22.26
N SER A 93 28.14 -15.80 -21.29
CA SER A 93 28.39 -17.20 -21.60
C SER A 93 27.03 -17.81 -21.84
N SER A 94 26.87 -18.51 -22.96
CA SER A 94 25.67 -19.20 -23.38
C SER A 94 25.28 -20.33 -22.39
N ILE A 95 24.89 -19.97 -21.19
CA ILE A 95 24.29 -20.86 -20.20
C ILE A 95 22.87 -21.10 -20.68
N LYS A 96 22.56 -22.33 -21.10
CA LYS A 96 21.16 -22.74 -21.30
C LYS A 96 20.44 -22.67 -19.94
N VAL A 97 19.73 -21.59 -19.71
CA VAL A 97 18.87 -21.44 -18.51
C VAL A 97 17.63 -22.31 -18.71
N GLU A 98 17.52 -23.39 -17.94
CA GLU A 98 16.34 -24.24 -17.97
C GLU A 98 15.20 -23.56 -17.23
N ILE A 99 14.20 -23.12 -18.00
CA ILE A 99 13.01 -22.46 -17.45
C ILE A 99 12.08 -23.54 -16.91
N ARG A 100 11.73 -23.41 -15.63
CA ARG A 100 10.76 -24.27 -14.97
C ARG A 100 9.66 -23.42 -14.33
N LYS A 101 8.45 -23.95 -14.27
CA LYS A 101 7.31 -23.27 -13.65
C LYS A 101 7.27 -23.48 -12.15
N THR A 102 6.60 -22.57 -11.44
CA THR A 102 6.24 -22.74 -10.02
C THR A 102 5.31 -23.94 -9.86
N VAL A 103 5.72 -24.94 -9.10
CA VAL A 103 4.91 -26.17 -8.86
C VAL A 103 4.18 -26.12 -7.52
N ARG A 104 4.71 -25.37 -6.54
CA ARG A 104 4.12 -25.25 -5.20
C ARG A 104 4.21 -23.81 -4.69
N THR A 105 3.35 -23.46 -3.75
CA THR A 105 3.42 -22.24 -2.96
C THR A 105 3.45 -22.65 -1.50
N GLY A 106 4.61 -22.56 -0.88
CA GLY A 106 4.85 -22.86 0.52
C GLY A 106 4.68 -21.64 1.39
N GLU A 107 5.47 -21.53 2.47
CA GLU A 107 5.44 -20.41 3.40
C GLU A 107 5.89 -19.10 2.76
N SER A 108 5.44 -17.97 3.32
CA SER A 108 5.86 -16.63 2.91
C SER A 108 7.34 -16.43 3.24
N SER A 109 8.09 -15.86 2.29
CA SER A 109 9.52 -15.62 2.38
C SER A 109 9.90 -14.37 1.56
N SER A 110 11.19 -14.07 1.40
CA SER A 110 11.66 -13.05 0.49
C SER A 110 12.92 -13.46 -0.26
N LEU A 111 13.09 -12.86 -1.46
CA LEU A 111 14.34 -12.89 -2.21
C LEU A 111 14.90 -11.46 -2.28
N LYS A 112 16.14 -11.29 -1.89
CA LYS A 112 16.87 -10.03 -2.04
C LYS A 112 17.76 -10.18 -3.29
N PHE A 113 17.38 -9.52 -4.36
CA PHE A 113 18.15 -9.47 -5.60
C PHE A 113 19.23 -8.40 -5.47
N ASP A 114 20.50 -8.76 -5.54
CA ASP A 114 21.67 -7.89 -5.52
C ASP A 114 22.27 -7.88 -6.94
N ASN A 115 21.93 -6.86 -7.71
CA ASN A 115 22.38 -6.72 -9.09
C ASN A 115 23.72 -5.98 -9.14
N ARG A 116 24.82 -6.70 -9.29
CA ARG A 116 26.19 -6.17 -9.40
C ARG A 116 26.64 -5.92 -10.84
N LEU A 117 25.72 -6.05 -11.78
CA LEU A 117 26.00 -5.77 -13.19
C LEU A 117 26.03 -4.26 -13.44
N ASP A 118 26.59 -3.88 -14.59
CA ASP A 118 26.55 -2.50 -15.10
C ASP A 118 25.26 -2.17 -15.85
N GLU A 119 24.35 -3.15 -16.01
CA GLU A 119 23.04 -2.99 -16.62
C GLU A 119 21.91 -3.40 -15.68
N ASP A 120 20.72 -2.83 -15.93
CA ASP A 120 19.50 -3.21 -15.21
C ASP A 120 19.04 -4.59 -15.63
N VAL A 121 18.47 -5.37 -14.71
CA VAL A 121 17.83 -6.65 -14.98
C VAL A 121 16.36 -6.59 -14.67
N ASP A 122 15.56 -7.39 -15.35
CA ASP A 122 14.15 -7.59 -15.06
C ASP A 122 13.92 -8.91 -14.33
N ILE A 123 12.98 -8.90 -13.37
CA ILE A 123 12.58 -10.09 -12.63
C ILE A 123 11.14 -10.46 -12.95
N TYR A 124 10.93 -11.74 -13.21
CA TYR A 124 9.62 -12.32 -13.52
C TYR A 124 9.33 -13.47 -12.57
N TRP A 125 8.16 -13.51 -12.00
CA TRP A 125 7.66 -14.73 -11.40
C TRP A 125 7.15 -15.65 -12.50
N ILE A 126 7.63 -16.90 -12.51
CA ILE A 126 7.09 -17.93 -13.40
C ILE A 126 5.95 -18.60 -12.64
N ASP A 127 4.73 -18.33 -13.04
CA ASP A 127 3.56 -18.84 -12.36
C ASP A 127 3.39 -20.36 -12.53
N ARG A 128 2.31 -20.91 -11.99
CA ARG A 128 2.04 -22.36 -12.06
C ARG A 128 1.74 -22.85 -13.48
N ASP A 129 1.37 -21.95 -14.36
CA ASP A 129 1.07 -22.23 -15.76
C ASP A 129 2.30 -22.04 -16.64
N GLY A 130 3.40 -21.53 -16.09
CA GLY A 130 4.65 -21.26 -16.80
C GLY A 130 4.69 -19.88 -17.45
N ARG A 131 3.75 -18.96 -17.13
CA ARG A 131 3.75 -17.61 -17.65
C ARG A 131 4.76 -16.76 -16.88
N HIS A 132 5.39 -15.85 -17.57
CA HIS A 132 6.34 -14.89 -17.03
C HIS A 132 5.59 -13.63 -16.59
N VAL A 133 5.29 -13.51 -15.31
CA VAL A 133 4.65 -12.33 -14.73
C VAL A 133 5.72 -11.35 -14.29
N ARG A 134 5.82 -10.19 -14.96
CA ARG A 134 6.86 -9.19 -14.67
C ARG A 134 6.58 -8.49 -13.35
N TYR A 135 7.53 -8.54 -12.43
CA TYR A 135 7.49 -7.84 -11.13
C TYR A 135 8.32 -6.55 -11.13
N GLY A 136 8.98 -6.23 -12.23
CA GLY A 136 9.79 -5.03 -12.45
C GLY A 136 11.27 -5.32 -12.54
N GLY A 137 12.10 -4.26 -12.48
CA GLY A 137 13.56 -4.37 -12.63
C GLY A 137 14.33 -4.22 -11.33
N VAL A 138 15.58 -4.70 -11.34
CA VAL A 138 16.62 -4.39 -10.36
C VAL A 138 17.69 -3.60 -11.09
N ARG A 139 17.93 -2.36 -10.69
CA ARG A 139 18.88 -1.47 -11.38
C ARG A 139 20.30 -1.96 -11.20
N ALA A 140 21.16 -1.59 -12.14
CA ALA A 140 22.58 -1.83 -12.08
C ALA A 140 23.20 -1.31 -10.78
N GLY A 141 23.98 -2.15 -10.10
CA GLY A 141 24.64 -1.83 -8.84
C GLY A 141 23.70 -1.63 -7.66
N THR A 142 22.44 -2.15 -7.71
CA THR A 142 21.47 -1.98 -6.63
C THR A 142 20.88 -3.29 -6.15
N GLU A 143 20.31 -3.25 -4.94
CA GLU A 143 19.57 -4.36 -4.36
C GLU A 143 18.05 -4.10 -4.40
N ARG A 144 17.28 -5.17 -4.46
CA ARG A 144 15.83 -5.13 -4.34
C ARG A 144 15.33 -6.33 -3.55
N GLU A 145 14.58 -6.07 -2.50
CA GLU A 145 13.84 -7.12 -1.81
C GLU A 145 12.49 -7.36 -2.49
N GLN A 146 12.18 -8.62 -2.74
CA GLN A 146 10.96 -9.08 -3.36
C GLN A 146 10.30 -10.13 -2.46
N PRO A 147 9.13 -9.82 -1.88
CA PRO A 147 8.32 -10.84 -1.20
C PRO A 147 8.01 -12.00 -2.15
N THR A 148 8.13 -13.20 -1.64
CA THR A 148 7.89 -14.43 -2.39
C THR A 148 7.33 -15.52 -1.46
N TYR A 149 7.25 -16.74 -1.99
CA TYR A 149 6.88 -17.93 -1.23
C TYR A 149 7.85 -19.06 -1.52
N ASP A 150 8.05 -19.95 -0.57
CA ASP A 150 8.81 -21.17 -0.78
C ASP A 150 8.24 -21.95 -1.98
N GLY A 151 9.12 -22.31 -2.91
CA GLY A 151 8.78 -22.98 -4.16
C GLY A 151 8.33 -22.07 -5.31
N HIS A 152 8.23 -20.75 -5.13
CA HIS A 152 8.03 -19.82 -6.24
C HIS A 152 9.30 -19.73 -7.10
N VAL A 153 9.13 -19.81 -8.41
CA VAL A 153 10.23 -19.77 -9.38
C VAL A 153 10.29 -18.39 -10.03
N TRP A 154 11.49 -17.81 -10.06
CA TRP A 154 11.75 -16.48 -10.58
C TRP A 154 12.76 -16.54 -11.72
N LEU A 155 12.43 -15.90 -12.83
CA LEU A 155 13.31 -15.69 -13.97
C LEU A 155 13.94 -14.30 -13.88
N ILE A 156 15.23 -14.22 -14.09
CA ILE A 156 15.98 -12.98 -14.18
C ILE A 156 16.42 -12.83 -15.64
N THR A 157 16.16 -11.66 -16.23
CA THR A 157 16.54 -11.36 -17.62
C THR A 157 17.33 -10.07 -17.71
N SER A 158 18.16 -9.92 -18.74
CA SER A 158 18.65 -8.61 -19.15
C SER A 158 17.50 -7.74 -19.66
N ARG A 159 17.71 -6.44 -19.84
CA ARG A 159 16.72 -5.55 -20.47
C ARG A 159 16.40 -5.90 -21.92
N THR A 160 17.30 -6.59 -22.61
CA THR A 160 17.10 -7.09 -23.97
C THR A 160 16.27 -8.39 -24.01
N GLY A 161 15.89 -8.91 -22.83
CA GLY A 161 15.10 -10.14 -22.68
C GLY A 161 15.94 -11.43 -22.68
N GLU A 162 17.28 -11.33 -22.63
CA GLU A 162 18.13 -12.49 -22.49
C GLU A 162 17.99 -13.09 -21.09
N HIS A 163 17.77 -14.40 -21.00
CA HIS A 163 17.58 -15.11 -19.74
C HIS A 163 18.94 -15.28 -19.02
N LEU A 164 19.07 -14.68 -17.85
CA LEU A 164 20.29 -14.72 -17.05
C LEU A 164 20.28 -15.88 -16.04
N ALA A 165 19.15 -16.10 -15.38
CA ALA A 165 19.00 -17.19 -14.41
C ALA A 165 17.55 -17.50 -14.07
N VAL A 166 17.36 -18.68 -13.47
CA VAL A 166 16.12 -19.05 -12.77
C VAL A 166 16.48 -19.38 -11.32
N VAL A 167 15.78 -18.75 -10.36
CA VAL A 167 15.95 -18.98 -8.93
C VAL A 167 14.63 -19.37 -8.30
N GLU A 168 14.69 -20.22 -7.27
CA GLU A 168 13.51 -20.67 -6.53
C GLU A 168 13.50 -20.05 -5.12
N GLY A 169 12.38 -19.49 -4.70
CA GLY A 169 12.15 -19.06 -3.33
C GLY A 169 12.28 -20.27 -2.38
N GLY A 170 12.90 -20.04 -1.25
CA GLY A 170 13.02 -21.07 -0.20
C GLY A 170 12.23 -20.66 1.04
N PRO A 171 12.13 -21.53 2.06
CA PRO A 171 11.40 -21.27 3.30
C PRO A 171 12.05 -20.16 4.16
N GLN A 172 13.29 -19.78 3.84
CA GLN A 172 14.03 -18.69 4.50
C GLN A 172 14.38 -17.60 3.49
N PRO A 173 14.48 -16.32 3.90
CA PRO A 173 14.99 -15.25 3.05
C PRO A 173 16.36 -15.58 2.49
N ARG A 174 16.58 -15.26 1.21
CA ARG A 174 17.84 -15.51 0.49
C ARG A 174 18.27 -14.30 -0.30
N THR A 175 19.60 -14.08 -0.38
CA THR A 175 20.17 -13.11 -1.31
C THR A 175 20.55 -13.79 -2.62
N VAL A 176 20.08 -13.23 -3.71
CA VAL A 176 20.37 -13.61 -5.08
C VAL A 176 21.36 -12.61 -5.63
N VAL A 177 22.62 -12.99 -5.73
CA VAL A 177 23.69 -12.14 -6.30
C VAL A 177 23.74 -12.36 -7.80
N ILE A 178 23.63 -11.26 -8.55
CA ILE A 178 23.66 -11.23 -10.02
C ILE A 178 24.93 -10.50 -10.41
N ASP A 179 25.96 -11.20 -10.84
CA ASP A 179 27.26 -10.63 -11.19
C ASP A 179 27.79 -11.20 -12.52
N GLY A 180 28.97 -10.74 -12.95
CA GLY A 180 29.57 -11.17 -14.22
C GLY A 180 29.98 -12.64 -14.28
N ALA A 181 29.95 -13.39 -13.18
CA ALA A 181 30.18 -14.82 -13.13
C ALA A 181 28.85 -15.61 -13.26
N GLY A 182 27.71 -14.93 -13.24
CA GLY A 182 26.38 -15.52 -13.32
C GLY A 182 25.51 -15.12 -12.15
N VAL A 183 24.55 -15.97 -11.78
CA VAL A 183 23.66 -15.74 -10.63
C VAL A 183 23.96 -16.80 -9.57
N SER A 184 24.29 -16.36 -8.37
CA SER A 184 24.52 -17.21 -7.21
C SER A 184 23.54 -16.92 -6.09
N THR A 185 23.21 -17.92 -5.27
CA THR A 185 22.41 -17.75 -4.07
C THR A 185 23.29 -17.89 -2.84
N ALA A 186 23.51 -16.79 -2.13
CA ALA A 186 24.15 -16.82 -0.82
C ALA A 186 23.06 -17.00 0.25
N GLY A 187 23.18 -18.06 1.03
CA GLY A 187 22.44 -18.15 2.30
C GLY A 187 22.98 -17.09 3.25
N THR A 188 22.14 -16.22 3.80
CA THR A 188 22.51 -15.38 4.92
C THR A 188 22.92 -16.29 6.07
N LYS A 189 24.20 -16.20 6.53
CA LYS A 189 24.56 -16.73 7.83
C LYS A 189 23.63 -16.10 8.87
N PRO A 190 23.13 -16.86 9.86
CA PRO A 190 22.30 -16.27 10.91
C PRO A 190 23.17 -15.35 11.74
N GLY A 191 23.11 -14.06 11.40
CA GLY A 191 23.57 -12.96 12.23
C GLY A 191 22.32 -12.25 12.68
N GLU A 192 22.01 -12.41 13.94
CA GLU A 192 21.11 -11.61 14.78
C GLU A 192 19.98 -10.87 14.04
N ALA A 193 18.98 -11.62 13.58
CA ALA A 193 17.67 -11.08 13.28
C ALA A 193 16.84 -11.18 14.57
N ASN A 194 16.56 -10.05 15.15
CA ASN A 194 15.54 -9.91 16.17
C ASN A 194 14.22 -10.54 15.74
N SER A 195 13.68 -11.35 16.64
CA SER A 195 12.37 -11.95 16.63
C SER A 195 12.04 -12.85 15.43
N LYS A 196 12.61 -14.05 15.41
CA LYS A 196 11.92 -15.18 14.82
C LYS A 196 10.62 -15.42 15.56
N SER A 197 9.48 -15.24 14.91
CA SER A 197 8.30 -15.99 15.25
C SER A 197 8.60 -17.45 14.90
N GLN A 198 9.10 -18.21 15.87
CA GLN A 198 9.17 -19.66 15.79
C GLN A 198 7.74 -20.19 15.84
N HIS A 199 7.12 -20.38 14.69
CA HIS A 199 5.97 -21.27 14.58
C HIS A 199 6.51 -22.70 14.56
N SER A 200 6.86 -23.19 15.73
CA SER A 200 7.01 -24.61 15.97
C SER A 200 5.65 -25.16 16.41
N GLU A 201 5.41 -26.43 16.19
CA GLU A 201 4.34 -27.19 16.84
C GLU A 201 4.51 -27.23 18.39
N GLN A 202 5.49 -26.55 18.92
CA GLN A 202 5.80 -26.36 20.33
C GLN A 202 5.45 -24.93 20.72
N GLY A 203 4.63 -24.76 21.76
CA GLY A 203 4.13 -23.49 22.28
C GLY A 203 5.22 -22.48 22.68
N PHE A 204 4.81 -21.31 23.12
CA PHE A 204 5.70 -20.21 23.53
C PHE A 204 6.39 -20.54 24.85
N ARG A 205 7.66 -20.91 24.80
CA ARG A 205 8.43 -21.30 26.00
C ARG A 205 8.97 -20.06 26.73
N SER A 206 8.89 -20.09 28.09
CA SER A 206 9.45 -19.03 28.93
C SER A 206 10.99 -18.96 28.81
N PRO A 207 11.62 -17.77 29.00
CA PRO A 207 13.07 -17.60 28.92
C PRO A 207 13.88 -18.56 29.79
N ASP A 208 13.42 -18.86 31.01
CA ASP A 208 14.06 -19.82 31.91
C ASP A 208 13.71 -21.28 31.61
N GLY A 209 12.80 -21.50 30.66
CA GLY A 209 12.36 -22.81 30.23
C GLY A 209 11.46 -23.56 31.23
N SER A 210 10.99 -22.91 32.29
CA SER A 210 10.17 -23.54 33.37
C SER A 210 8.71 -23.73 32.97
N CYS A 211 8.22 -22.95 31.99
CA CYS A 211 6.82 -22.94 31.57
C CYS A 211 6.68 -22.78 30.04
N THR A 212 5.65 -23.37 29.48
CA THR A 212 5.24 -23.16 28.08
C THR A 212 3.81 -22.64 28.07
N ALA A 213 3.56 -21.55 27.29
CA ALA A 213 2.23 -21.05 27.04
C ALA A 213 1.77 -21.54 25.67
N ASP A 214 0.74 -22.36 25.64
CA ASP A 214 0.12 -22.88 24.43
C ASP A 214 -1.27 -22.26 24.23
N VAL A 215 -1.71 -22.18 23.00
CA VAL A 215 -3.07 -21.78 22.70
C VAL A 215 -3.79 -22.87 21.92
N GLU A 216 -4.82 -23.43 22.55
CA GLU A 216 -5.74 -24.38 21.94
C GLU A 216 -6.90 -23.61 21.28
N PHE A 217 -7.33 -24.01 20.10
CA PHE A 217 -8.49 -23.44 19.44
C PHE A 217 -9.62 -24.46 19.32
N GLU A 218 -10.83 -24.03 19.63
CA GLU A 218 -12.02 -24.85 19.35
C GLU A 218 -12.15 -25.03 17.82
N SER A 219 -12.40 -26.28 17.40
CA SER A 219 -12.68 -26.55 15.98
C SER A 219 -14.04 -25.97 15.59
N VAL A 220 -14.05 -25.11 14.58
CA VAL A 220 -15.28 -24.52 14.04
C VAL A 220 -15.34 -24.74 12.52
N PRO A 221 -16.56 -24.93 11.96
CA PRO A 221 -16.71 -24.99 10.51
C PRO A 221 -16.19 -23.70 9.86
N ARG A 222 -15.33 -23.81 8.87
CA ARG A 222 -14.87 -22.67 8.08
C ARG A 222 -15.68 -22.54 6.81
N ARG A 223 -16.17 -21.32 6.55
CA ARG A 223 -16.79 -21.00 5.26
C ARG A 223 -15.77 -21.13 4.15
N ARG A 224 -16.17 -21.69 3.03
CA ARG A 224 -15.35 -21.83 1.83
C ARG A 224 -15.99 -21.09 0.67
N LEU A 225 -15.20 -20.34 -0.07
CA LEU A 225 -15.55 -19.80 -1.37
C LEU A 225 -15.23 -20.86 -2.44
N THR A 226 -16.19 -21.14 -3.30
CA THR A 226 -15.97 -22.00 -4.47
C THR A 226 -16.17 -21.19 -5.74
N ILE A 227 -15.15 -21.15 -6.57
CA ILE A 227 -15.11 -20.43 -7.85
C ILE A 227 -15.02 -21.45 -8.97
N VAL A 228 -15.73 -21.21 -10.06
CA VAL A 228 -15.67 -22.01 -11.27
C VAL A 228 -14.69 -21.39 -12.24
N GLU A 229 -13.62 -22.07 -12.60
CA GLU A 229 -12.78 -21.73 -13.73
C GLU A 229 -13.41 -22.34 -14.99
N SER A 230 -14.24 -21.56 -15.69
CA SER A 230 -15.05 -22.05 -16.80
C SER A 230 -14.23 -22.44 -18.03
N SER A 231 -13.08 -21.80 -18.22
CA SER A 231 -12.22 -21.95 -19.40
C SER A 231 -10.76 -22.16 -19.03
N PRO A 232 -10.39 -23.30 -18.41
CA PRO A 232 -9.00 -23.59 -18.09
C PRO A 232 -8.15 -23.69 -19.36
N GLU A 233 -6.88 -23.22 -19.31
CA GLU A 233 -6.00 -23.19 -20.49
C GLU A 233 -5.56 -24.57 -20.95
N ASP A 234 -5.44 -25.51 -20.04
CA ASP A 234 -4.90 -26.85 -20.24
C ASP A 234 -6.02 -27.93 -20.32
N GLY A 235 -7.27 -27.52 -20.49
CA GLY A 235 -8.39 -28.46 -20.60
C GLY A 235 -9.67 -27.84 -21.08
N VAL A 236 -10.64 -28.66 -21.47
CA VAL A 236 -11.95 -28.23 -21.97
C VAL A 236 -12.99 -28.17 -20.84
N GLN A 237 -12.84 -29.02 -19.83
CA GLN A 237 -13.83 -29.12 -18.75
C GLN A 237 -13.58 -28.06 -17.66
N PRO A 238 -14.63 -27.38 -17.18
CA PRO A 238 -14.52 -26.45 -16.07
C PRO A 238 -13.92 -27.09 -14.81
N ARG A 239 -13.25 -26.26 -13.99
CA ARG A 239 -12.65 -26.67 -12.72
C ARG A 239 -13.22 -25.89 -11.56
N LEU A 240 -13.33 -26.55 -10.40
CA LEU A 240 -13.68 -25.90 -9.15
C LEU A 240 -12.39 -25.51 -8.40
N LYS A 241 -12.32 -24.26 -7.99
CA LYS A 241 -11.31 -23.75 -7.06
C LYS A 241 -11.99 -23.42 -5.74
N THR A 242 -11.48 -23.92 -4.63
CA THR A 242 -12.07 -23.71 -3.31
C THR A 242 -11.02 -23.23 -2.33
N LEU A 243 -11.34 -22.16 -1.58
CA LEU A 243 -10.47 -21.56 -0.57
C LEU A 243 -11.27 -21.19 0.67
N ASP A 244 -10.60 -21.10 1.83
CA ASP A 244 -11.23 -20.58 3.04
C ASP A 244 -11.51 -19.10 2.88
N TYR A 245 -12.72 -18.67 3.22
CA TYR A 245 -13.17 -17.31 3.03
C TYR A 245 -14.23 -16.93 4.05
N LEU A 246 -13.80 -16.45 5.21
CA LEU A 246 -14.70 -16.03 6.27
C LEU A 246 -15.37 -14.71 5.93
N LYS A 247 -16.68 -14.65 6.18
CA LYS A 247 -17.54 -13.48 5.95
C LYS A 247 -18.05 -12.93 7.29
N PRO A 248 -18.48 -11.65 7.35
CA PRO A 248 -19.07 -11.08 8.55
C PRO A 248 -20.19 -11.95 9.13
N GLY A 249 -20.14 -12.15 10.43
CA GLY A 249 -21.07 -13.02 11.15
C GLY A 249 -20.66 -14.49 11.28
N ASP A 250 -19.68 -14.97 10.51
CA ASP A 250 -19.22 -16.35 10.64
C ASP A 250 -18.59 -16.63 12.02
N THR A 251 -18.72 -17.87 12.48
CA THR A 251 -18.16 -18.28 13.77
C THR A 251 -16.64 -18.29 13.71
N LEU A 252 -15.99 -17.66 14.67
CA LEU A 252 -14.54 -17.68 14.84
C LEU A 252 -14.11 -18.71 15.90
N PRO A 253 -12.93 -19.36 15.75
CA PRO A 253 -12.41 -20.27 16.75
C PRO A 253 -12.15 -19.54 18.07
N LYS A 254 -12.59 -20.11 19.19
CA LYS A 254 -12.32 -19.56 20.53
C LYS A 254 -11.00 -20.08 21.04
N PRO A 255 -10.06 -19.20 21.44
CA PRO A 255 -8.79 -19.59 21.99
C PRO A 255 -8.91 -19.99 23.45
N GLN A 256 -8.05 -20.89 23.89
CA GLN A 256 -7.84 -21.26 25.28
C GLN A 256 -6.34 -21.27 25.56
N TRP A 257 -5.85 -20.33 26.34
CA TRP A 257 -4.48 -20.36 26.80
C TRP A 257 -4.30 -21.44 27.86
N VAL A 258 -3.24 -22.23 27.71
CA VAL A 258 -2.84 -23.32 28.63
C VAL A 258 -1.39 -23.12 29.00
N LEU A 259 -1.11 -23.06 30.27
CA LEU A 259 0.24 -23.00 30.83
C LEU A 259 0.65 -24.39 31.24
N THR A 260 1.71 -24.94 30.64
CA THR A 260 2.27 -26.25 30.98
C THR A 260 3.66 -26.06 31.62
N ARG A 261 3.84 -26.50 32.88
CA ARG A 261 5.10 -26.41 33.58
C ARG A 261 5.94 -27.66 33.36
N THR A 262 7.23 -27.54 33.71
CA THR A 262 8.19 -28.65 33.57
C THR A 262 7.85 -29.88 34.40
N ASP A 263 7.08 -29.73 35.48
CA ASP A 263 6.57 -30.84 36.31
C ASP A 263 5.30 -31.49 35.72
N GLY A 264 4.84 -31.04 34.60
CA GLY A 264 3.62 -31.51 33.93
C GLY A 264 2.31 -30.86 34.44
N THR A 265 2.40 -29.91 35.36
CA THR A 265 1.21 -29.20 35.86
C THR A 265 0.66 -28.25 34.77
N GLU A 266 -0.63 -28.39 34.49
CA GLU A 266 -1.34 -27.50 33.57
C GLU A 266 -2.23 -26.49 34.29
N THR A 267 -2.27 -25.27 33.78
CA THR A 267 -3.19 -24.22 34.24
C THR A 267 -3.90 -23.61 33.02
N ARG A 268 -5.23 -23.68 33.01
CA ARG A 268 -6.06 -23.05 31.97
C ARG A 268 -6.42 -21.64 32.40
N VAL A 269 -6.07 -20.67 31.54
CA VAL A 269 -6.38 -19.24 31.75
C VAL A 269 -7.87 -19.00 31.59
N SER A 270 -8.52 -18.25 32.51
CA SER A 270 -9.95 -17.95 32.40
C SER A 270 -10.26 -17.15 31.16
N ARG A 271 -11.23 -17.63 30.36
CA ARG A 271 -11.76 -16.94 29.16
C ARG A 271 -12.57 -15.69 29.48
N ASP A 272 -13.01 -15.50 30.71
CA ASP A 272 -13.80 -14.33 31.13
C ASP A 272 -13.01 -13.02 30.94
N SER A 273 -11.68 -13.11 30.93
CA SER A 273 -10.78 -11.97 30.72
C SER A 273 -10.62 -11.54 29.25
N TYR A 274 -11.03 -12.38 28.28
CA TYR A 274 -10.90 -12.11 26.86
C TYR A 274 -12.06 -12.71 26.04
N GLU A 275 -13.26 -12.23 26.31
CA GLU A 275 -14.47 -12.67 25.63
C GLU A 275 -14.49 -12.32 24.14
N ASN A 276 -14.96 -13.23 23.29
CA ASN A 276 -15.15 -13.03 21.85
C ASN A 276 -13.94 -12.37 21.16
N PRO A 277 -12.72 -12.91 21.26
CA PRO A 277 -11.58 -12.37 20.55
C PRO A 277 -11.73 -12.54 19.04
N PHE A 278 -11.16 -11.60 18.30
CA PHE A 278 -11.10 -11.69 16.84
C PHE A 278 -9.92 -12.60 16.46
N THR A 279 -10.24 -13.82 16.03
CA THR A 279 -9.28 -14.92 15.81
C THR A 279 -9.39 -15.50 14.40
N GLU A 280 -9.56 -14.63 13.39
CA GLU A 280 -9.71 -15.06 11.98
C GLU A 280 -8.56 -15.97 11.53
N SER A 281 -7.33 -15.61 11.86
CA SER A 281 -6.14 -16.39 11.51
C SER A 281 -6.02 -17.73 12.24
N GLY A 282 -6.78 -17.92 13.33
CA GLY A 282 -6.60 -19.05 14.24
C GLY A 282 -5.23 -19.03 14.95
N ARG A 283 -4.62 -17.85 15.11
CA ARG A 283 -3.30 -17.67 15.73
C ARG A 283 -3.34 -16.54 16.76
N LEU A 284 -2.67 -16.73 17.86
CA LEU A 284 -2.33 -15.69 18.83
C LEU A 284 -0.84 -15.79 19.10
N GLU A 285 -0.21 -14.67 19.41
CA GLU A 285 1.21 -14.59 19.73
C GLU A 285 1.37 -14.22 21.20
N ALA A 286 2.35 -14.82 21.87
CA ALA A 286 2.75 -14.49 23.23
C ALA A 286 4.17 -13.92 23.27
N VAL A 287 4.38 -12.93 24.11
CA VAL A 287 5.70 -12.36 24.42
C VAL A 287 5.94 -12.55 25.91
N TRP A 288 6.98 -13.30 26.29
CA TRP A 288 7.34 -13.50 27.70
C TRP A 288 8.07 -12.29 28.28
N ALA A 289 7.81 -12.03 29.56
CA ALA A 289 8.68 -11.19 30.37
C ALA A 289 10.05 -11.84 30.50
N PRO A 290 11.18 -11.08 30.54
CA PRO A 290 12.52 -11.64 30.61
C PRO A 290 12.75 -12.52 31.88
N ASP A 291 12.07 -12.21 32.96
CA ASP A 291 12.12 -12.96 34.24
C ASP A 291 11.18 -14.16 34.27
N SER A 292 10.47 -14.46 33.18
CA SER A 292 9.54 -15.59 33.08
C SER A 292 8.32 -15.52 34.01
N SER A 293 8.08 -14.40 34.68
CA SER A 293 6.99 -14.26 35.66
C SER A 293 5.61 -14.17 35.01
N GLU A 294 5.54 -13.65 33.81
CA GLU A 294 4.30 -13.49 33.06
C GLU A 294 4.55 -13.47 31.53
N PHE A 295 3.52 -13.71 30.75
CA PHE A 295 3.53 -13.46 29.30
C PHE A 295 2.44 -12.52 28.91
N TYR A 296 2.64 -11.83 27.77
CA TYR A 296 1.73 -10.85 27.22
C TYR A 296 1.16 -11.32 25.89
N PHE A 297 -0.12 -11.04 25.67
CA PHE A 297 -0.75 -11.27 24.36
C PHE A 297 -1.70 -10.14 23.99
N ASN A 298 -1.95 -9.98 22.68
CA ASN A 298 -2.90 -9.00 22.18
C ASN A 298 -4.31 -9.57 22.22
N TYR A 299 -5.23 -8.82 22.77
CA TYR A 299 -6.65 -9.11 22.76
C TYR A 299 -7.39 -8.03 21.96
N ASN A 300 -7.85 -8.39 20.76
CA ASN A 300 -8.74 -7.59 19.93
C ASN A 300 -10.14 -8.18 20.04
N ARG A 301 -11.05 -7.52 20.73
CA ARG A 301 -12.43 -7.98 20.85
C ARG A 301 -13.13 -7.81 19.50
N ARG A 302 -13.84 -8.85 19.07
CA ARG A 302 -14.63 -8.81 17.84
C ARG A 302 -15.60 -7.62 17.83
N GLY A 303 -15.68 -6.92 16.69
CA GLY A 303 -16.33 -5.61 16.58
C GLY A 303 -15.36 -4.44 16.79
N HIS A 304 -14.11 -4.73 17.19
CA HIS A 304 -12.95 -3.83 17.18
C HIS A 304 -13.11 -2.53 17.99
N GLN A 305 -14.00 -2.52 18.99
CA GLN A 305 -14.19 -1.37 19.90
C GLN A 305 -13.35 -1.48 21.20
N LEU A 306 -12.69 -2.61 21.39
CA LEU A 306 -11.79 -2.88 22.50
C LEU A 306 -10.55 -3.58 21.97
N TYR A 307 -9.37 -3.01 22.28
CA TYR A 307 -8.07 -3.61 21.98
C TYR A 307 -7.18 -3.50 23.23
N GLN A 308 -6.67 -4.63 23.72
CA GLN A 308 -5.91 -4.69 24.95
C GLN A 308 -4.59 -5.46 24.77
N ILE A 309 -3.60 -5.13 25.57
CA ILE A 309 -2.53 -6.06 25.91
C ILE A 309 -2.85 -6.63 27.28
N LEU A 310 -2.96 -7.94 27.36
CA LEU A 310 -3.21 -8.69 28.59
C LEU A 310 -1.92 -9.38 29.01
N ALA A 311 -1.63 -9.35 30.32
CA ALA A 311 -0.57 -10.10 30.96
C ALA A 311 -1.17 -11.29 31.73
N VAL A 312 -0.55 -12.46 31.58
CA VAL A 312 -0.95 -13.68 32.25
C VAL A 312 0.18 -14.11 33.20
N ASN A 313 -0.12 -14.22 34.47
CA ASN A 313 0.84 -14.71 35.46
C ASN A 313 1.18 -16.18 35.20
N ALA A 314 2.48 -16.51 35.13
CA ALA A 314 2.96 -17.84 34.78
C ALA A 314 2.62 -18.90 35.83
N GLN A 315 2.42 -18.49 37.08
CA GLN A 315 2.14 -19.37 38.19
C GLN A 315 0.65 -19.63 38.42
N SER A 316 -0.14 -18.53 38.50
CA SER A 316 -1.56 -18.62 38.83
C SER A 316 -2.48 -18.70 37.60
N GLY A 317 -2.03 -18.22 36.45
CA GLY A 317 -2.89 -18.02 35.27
C GLY A 317 -3.81 -16.79 35.38
N ASP A 318 -3.61 -15.95 36.43
CA ASP A 318 -4.38 -14.72 36.58
C ASP A 318 -4.07 -13.71 35.45
N VAL A 319 -5.10 -13.01 34.99
CA VAL A 319 -4.99 -12.07 33.89
C VAL A 319 -5.14 -10.64 34.40
N ARG A 320 -4.23 -9.77 33.98
CA ARG A 320 -4.33 -8.31 34.20
C ARG A 320 -4.22 -7.54 32.92
N VAL A 321 -4.78 -6.34 32.89
CA VAL A 321 -4.70 -5.44 31.72
C VAL A 321 -3.44 -4.59 31.83
N VAL A 322 -2.65 -4.55 30.75
CA VAL A 322 -1.46 -3.70 30.61
C VAL A 322 -1.80 -2.47 29.78
N VAL A 323 -2.45 -2.67 28.63
CA VAL A 323 -2.95 -1.60 27.78
C VAL A 323 -4.45 -1.76 27.58
N ASP A 324 -5.21 -0.67 27.74
CA ASP A 324 -6.65 -0.63 27.53
C ASP A 324 -7.00 0.45 26.50
N GLU A 325 -7.36 0.04 25.30
CA GLU A 325 -7.85 0.92 24.22
C GLU A 325 -9.34 0.67 24.01
N ARG A 326 -10.12 1.76 24.06
CA ARG A 326 -11.56 1.72 23.82
C ARG A 326 -11.99 2.78 22.83
N SER A 327 -12.96 2.45 21.99
CA SER A 327 -13.56 3.37 21.03
C SER A 327 -15.06 3.18 20.99
N ASN A 328 -15.80 4.26 20.82
CA ASN A 328 -17.25 4.19 20.54
C ASN A 328 -17.56 3.79 19.09
N THR A 329 -16.55 3.89 18.21
CA THR A 329 -16.62 3.48 16.82
C THR A 329 -15.77 2.22 16.63
N PHE A 330 -14.60 2.34 16.07
CA PHE A 330 -13.64 1.25 15.87
C PHE A 330 -12.23 1.67 16.31
N ILE A 331 -11.40 0.69 16.55
CA ILE A 331 -9.95 0.85 16.67
C ILE A 331 -9.36 0.33 15.35
N ASP A 332 -8.59 1.17 14.67
CA ASP A 332 -7.89 0.78 13.44
C ASP A 332 -6.66 -0.09 13.81
N TYR A 333 -6.95 -1.36 14.13
CA TYR A 333 -5.94 -2.32 14.57
C TYR A 333 -4.98 -2.74 13.46
N THR A 334 -5.34 -2.50 12.20
CA THR A 334 -4.54 -2.89 11.04
C THR A 334 -3.45 -1.87 10.70
N SER A 335 -3.64 -0.59 11.05
CA SER A 335 -2.69 0.47 10.68
C SER A 335 -2.30 1.43 11.81
N LYS A 336 -3.02 1.42 12.95
CA LYS A 336 -2.79 2.39 14.04
C LYS A 336 -2.57 1.74 15.40
N THR A 337 -2.08 0.50 15.40
CA THR A 337 -1.60 -0.19 16.60
C THR A 337 -0.16 -0.62 16.37
N TRP A 338 0.74 -0.03 17.09
CA TRP A 338 2.16 -0.38 17.07
C TRP A 338 2.70 -0.40 18.49
N ARG A 339 3.65 -1.28 18.76
CA ARG A 339 4.26 -1.44 20.07
C ARG A 339 5.75 -1.71 19.99
N HIS A 340 6.46 -1.29 21.04
CA HIS A 340 7.87 -1.64 21.23
C HIS A 340 8.14 -1.82 22.71
N TRP A 341 8.56 -3.03 23.08
CA TRP A 341 8.88 -3.42 24.44
C TRP A 341 10.25 -2.88 24.87
N LEU A 342 10.33 -2.25 26.03
CA LEU A 342 11.53 -1.79 26.70
C LEU A 342 11.68 -2.62 27.97
N HIS A 343 12.10 -3.87 27.81
CA HIS A 343 12.10 -4.86 28.88
C HIS A 343 12.94 -4.44 30.08
N ASP A 344 14.13 -3.85 29.89
CA ASP A 344 15.04 -3.44 30.95
C ASP A 344 14.44 -2.39 31.91
N THR A 345 13.49 -1.61 31.43
CA THR A 345 12.83 -0.55 32.21
C THR A 345 11.36 -0.85 32.52
N HIS A 346 10.87 -2.04 32.19
CA HIS A 346 9.45 -2.43 32.28
C HIS A 346 8.50 -1.41 31.64
N GLU A 347 8.88 -0.91 30.46
CA GLU A 347 8.10 0.06 29.73
C GLU A 347 7.67 -0.47 28.36
N LEU A 348 6.65 0.17 27.81
CA LEU A 348 6.13 -0.12 26.47
C LEU A 348 5.85 1.19 25.76
N LEU A 349 6.40 1.37 24.56
CA LEU A 349 5.92 2.38 23.62
C LEU A 349 4.69 1.83 22.87
N TRP A 350 3.63 2.60 22.88
CA TRP A 350 2.33 2.22 22.33
C TRP A 350 1.76 3.31 21.42
N MET A 351 1.21 2.93 20.25
CA MET A 351 0.52 3.83 19.34
C MET A 351 -1.00 3.78 19.58
N SER A 352 -1.65 4.95 19.67
CA SER A 352 -3.06 5.06 20.03
C SER A 352 -3.74 6.29 19.44
N GLU A 353 -5.05 6.19 19.13
CA GLU A 353 -5.92 7.31 18.76
C GLU A 353 -6.81 7.84 19.90
N ARG A 354 -6.52 7.51 21.14
CA ARG A 354 -7.38 7.78 22.31
C ARG A 354 -7.74 9.25 22.54
N ASP A 355 -6.96 10.19 22.03
CA ASP A 355 -7.19 11.64 22.12
C ASP A 355 -7.72 12.26 20.81
N GLY A 356 -8.15 11.42 19.86
CA GLY A 356 -8.68 11.85 18.56
C GLY A 356 -7.63 11.97 17.46
N TRP A 357 -6.35 11.76 17.78
CA TRP A 357 -5.21 11.74 16.86
C TRP A 357 -4.32 10.54 17.13
N CYS A 358 -3.67 10.03 16.12
CA CYS A 358 -2.77 8.90 16.27
C CYS A 358 -1.43 9.36 16.85
N HIS A 359 -1.14 8.96 18.10
CA HIS A 359 0.05 9.37 18.83
C HIS A 359 0.76 8.21 19.54
N LEU A 360 2.00 8.46 19.99
CA LEU A 360 2.78 7.53 20.79
C LEU A 360 2.64 7.85 22.28
N TYR A 361 2.53 6.79 23.08
CA TYR A 361 2.42 6.82 24.55
C TYR A 361 3.46 5.90 25.16
N LEU A 362 4.03 6.31 26.29
CA LEU A 362 4.89 5.46 27.11
C LEU A 362 4.07 4.89 28.26
N TYR A 363 4.08 3.56 28.38
CA TYR A 363 3.39 2.81 29.44
C TYR A 363 4.37 2.29 30.46
N ASP A 364 3.91 2.21 31.72
CA ASP A 364 4.46 1.36 32.76
C ASP A 364 3.76 0.00 32.66
N VAL A 365 4.52 -1.05 32.34
CA VAL A 365 3.99 -2.39 32.10
C VAL A 365 3.58 -3.07 33.41
N VAL A 366 4.27 -2.78 34.53
CA VAL A 366 3.98 -3.38 35.83
C VAL A 366 2.64 -2.88 36.37
N VAL A 367 2.42 -1.58 36.33
CA VAL A 367 1.19 -0.95 36.83
C VAL A 367 0.05 -0.98 35.82
N GLY A 368 0.37 -1.13 34.53
CA GLY A 368 -0.62 -1.13 33.44
C GLY A 368 -1.23 0.25 33.17
N ARG A 369 -0.41 1.30 33.20
CA ARG A 369 -0.89 2.67 32.94
C ARG A 369 0.08 3.50 32.12
N VAL A 370 -0.48 4.54 31.45
CA VAL A 370 0.31 5.55 30.76
C VAL A 370 1.21 6.30 31.73
N LYS A 371 2.51 6.35 31.47
CA LYS A 371 3.48 7.21 32.16
C LYS A 371 3.38 8.65 31.62
N ASN A 372 3.46 8.78 30.29
CA ASN A 372 3.30 10.07 29.62
C ASN A 372 2.95 9.86 28.15
N ARG A 373 2.47 10.94 27.55
CA ARG A 373 2.31 11.05 26.10
C ARG A 373 3.65 11.45 25.49
N VAL A 374 4.12 10.67 24.49
CA VAL A 374 5.40 10.91 23.79
C VAL A 374 5.24 11.90 22.65
N THR A 375 4.11 11.84 21.93
CA THR A 375 3.77 12.78 20.86
C THR A 375 2.40 13.39 21.11
N ALA A 376 2.19 14.64 20.65
CA ALA A 376 0.94 15.36 20.84
C ALA A 376 0.72 16.44 19.78
N GLY A 377 -0.52 16.71 19.42
CA GLY A 377 -0.88 17.79 18.50
C GLY A 377 -2.03 17.41 17.56
N PRO A 378 -2.52 18.36 16.73
CA PRO A 378 -3.58 18.09 15.75
C PRO A 378 -3.00 17.46 14.46
N TRP A 379 -2.25 16.37 14.59
CA TRP A 379 -1.55 15.66 13.52
C TRP A 379 -1.42 14.18 13.89
N VAL A 380 -0.99 13.34 12.96
CA VAL A 380 -0.95 11.88 13.15
C VAL A 380 0.46 11.30 12.99
N VAL A 381 0.82 10.38 13.87
CA VAL A 381 1.92 9.44 13.64
C VAL A 381 1.46 8.43 12.61
N ARG A 382 2.29 8.21 11.58
CA ARG A 382 2.02 7.26 10.49
C ARG A 382 2.69 5.91 10.72
N SER A 383 3.91 5.94 11.20
CA SER A 383 4.70 4.74 11.55
C SER A 383 5.92 5.13 12.37
N VAL A 384 6.56 4.15 13.01
CA VAL A 384 7.82 4.34 13.71
C VAL A 384 8.97 3.83 12.85
N ALA A 385 9.98 4.67 12.65
CA ALA A 385 11.15 4.37 11.84
C ALA A 385 12.26 3.70 12.67
N HIS A 386 12.49 4.16 13.90
CA HIS A 386 13.54 3.65 14.77
C HIS A 386 13.31 4.03 16.24
N VAL A 387 13.70 3.14 17.15
CA VAL A 387 13.75 3.37 18.60
C VAL A 387 15.19 3.20 19.07
N ASP A 388 15.73 4.22 19.71
CA ASP A 388 17.00 4.18 20.43
C ASP A 388 16.69 4.12 21.94
N ALA A 389 16.67 2.92 22.49
CA ALA A 389 16.31 2.69 23.89
C ALA A 389 17.34 3.29 24.86
N GLU A 390 18.63 3.27 24.52
CA GLU A 390 19.72 3.81 25.37
C GLU A 390 19.62 5.33 25.49
N LYS A 391 19.41 6.02 24.35
CA LYS A 391 19.26 7.49 24.32
C LYS A 391 17.84 7.93 24.61
N ARG A 392 16.90 7.00 24.76
CA ARG A 392 15.45 7.23 24.97
C ARG A 392 14.86 8.19 23.94
N LYS A 393 15.09 7.89 22.66
CA LYS A 393 14.61 8.67 21.51
C LYS A 393 13.86 7.76 20.54
N VAL A 394 12.89 8.34 19.84
CA VAL A 394 12.15 7.66 18.76
C VAL A 394 12.14 8.53 17.52
N TRP A 395 12.44 7.93 16.36
CA TRP A 395 12.25 8.49 15.04
C TRP A 395 10.98 7.89 14.43
N PHE A 396 10.16 8.73 13.90
CA PHE A 396 8.85 8.32 13.40
C PHE A 396 8.42 9.19 12.22
N PHE A 397 7.53 8.66 11.41
CA PHE A 397 6.88 9.40 10.35
C PHE A 397 5.57 9.99 10.86
N ALA A 398 5.31 11.26 10.50
CA ALA A 398 4.10 11.97 10.86
C ALA A 398 3.56 12.78 9.69
N SER A 399 2.25 13.03 9.68
CA SER A 399 1.61 13.87 8.66
C SER A 399 0.58 14.83 9.31
N GLY A 400 0.31 15.96 8.60
CA GLY A 400 -0.55 17.02 9.12
C GLY A 400 0.14 17.98 10.08
N LEU A 401 1.47 18.03 10.06
CA LEU A 401 2.29 18.84 10.98
C LEU A 401 2.15 20.35 10.75
N ARG A 402 1.86 20.77 9.53
CA ARG A 402 1.73 22.18 9.12
C ARG A 402 0.36 22.44 8.50
N PRO A 403 -0.36 23.46 8.94
CA PRO A 403 -1.70 23.78 8.40
C PRO A 403 -1.70 24.19 6.92
N GLU A 404 -0.58 24.74 6.44
CA GLU A 404 -0.40 25.21 5.06
C GLU A 404 -0.07 24.12 4.07
N GLU A 405 0.39 22.96 4.54
CA GLU A 405 0.75 21.80 3.71
C GLU A 405 -0.45 20.87 3.49
N ASP A 406 -0.34 19.97 2.53
CA ASP A 406 -1.27 18.86 2.39
C ASP A 406 -1.15 17.97 3.66
N PRO A 407 -2.23 17.76 4.43
CA PRO A 407 -2.17 17.02 5.70
C PRO A 407 -1.81 15.54 5.54
N TYR A 408 -1.64 15.06 4.33
CA TYR A 408 -1.20 13.70 4.02
C TYR A 408 0.30 13.62 3.75
N HIS A 409 0.99 14.75 3.55
CA HIS A 409 2.44 14.76 3.36
C HIS A 409 3.14 14.22 4.61
N VAL A 410 3.97 13.23 4.43
CA VAL A 410 4.67 12.51 5.50
C VAL A 410 6.04 13.11 5.70
N HIS A 411 6.38 13.40 6.95
CA HIS A 411 7.68 13.90 7.37
C HIS A 411 8.34 12.97 8.37
N LEU A 412 9.66 12.84 8.31
CA LEU A 412 10.43 12.20 9.37
C LEU A 412 10.57 13.16 10.56
N CYS A 413 10.27 12.64 11.74
CA CYS A 413 10.36 13.38 13.00
C CYS A 413 11.15 12.60 14.05
N ARG A 414 11.58 13.29 15.09
CA ARG A 414 12.23 12.69 16.26
C ARG A 414 11.69 13.33 17.54
N VAL A 415 11.58 12.55 18.62
CA VAL A 415 11.20 13.03 19.95
C VAL A 415 11.86 12.16 21.03
N ASN A 416 12.06 12.71 22.24
CA ASN A 416 12.45 11.94 23.41
C ASN A 416 11.24 11.18 23.98
N PHE A 417 11.45 10.08 24.72
CA PHE A 417 10.37 9.30 25.31
C PHE A 417 9.51 10.08 26.33
N ASP A 418 10.06 11.12 26.93
CA ASP A 418 9.34 12.02 27.84
C ASP A 418 8.49 13.08 27.12
N GLY A 419 8.50 13.08 25.79
CA GLY A 419 7.78 14.04 24.96
C GLY A 419 8.53 15.35 24.69
N THR A 420 9.72 15.54 25.25
CA THR A 420 10.55 16.73 24.99
C THR A 420 11.36 16.58 23.71
N GLY A 421 11.93 17.67 23.22
CA GLY A 421 12.88 17.67 22.11
C GLY A 421 12.28 17.22 20.77
N PHE A 422 10.96 17.39 20.57
CA PHE A 422 10.34 17.15 19.27
C PHE A 422 11.02 17.97 18.17
N ARG A 423 11.36 17.30 17.07
CA ARG A 423 11.91 17.92 15.86
C ARG A 423 11.35 17.25 14.61
N ARG A 424 10.96 18.05 13.63
CA ARG A 424 10.79 17.60 12.25
C ARG A 424 12.18 17.62 11.60
N LEU A 425 12.58 16.54 10.95
CA LEU A 425 13.92 16.33 10.39
C LEU A 425 13.97 16.53 8.88
N THR A 426 12.82 16.48 8.21
CA THR A 426 12.68 16.72 6.77
C THR A 426 12.03 18.08 6.51
N GLU A 427 12.47 18.75 5.45
CA GLU A 427 11.96 20.02 4.98
C GLU A 427 11.40 19.85 3.56
N GLY A 428 10.72 20.84 3.05
CA GLY A 428 10.05 20.76 1.75
C GLY A 428 8.56 20.45 1.88
N ASP A 429 7.76 21.15 1.06
CA ASP A 429 6.32 20.91 0.97
C ASP A 429 6.07 19.71 0.05
N GLY A 430 6.11 18.51 0.60
CA GLY A 430 5.90 17.27 -0.14
C GLY A 430 5.87 16.04 0.75
N ASN A 431 5.64 14.89 0.13
CA ASN A 431 5.72 13.61 0.81
C ASN A 431 7.17 13.11 0.81
N HIS A 432 7.68 12.72 1.98
CA HIS A 432 9.07 12.32 2.21
C HIS A 432 9.20 10.81 2.36
N ARG A 433 10.27 10.27 1.77
CA ARG A 433 10.76 8.90 1.96
C ARG A 433 12.22 8.97 2.37
N THR A 434 12.56 8.30 3.45
CA THR A 434 13.93 8.39 4.00
C THR A 434 14.60 7.02 4.09
N GLU A 435 15.90 7.01 3.83
CA GLU A 435 16.76 5.83 3.99
C GLU A 435 17.94 6.20 4.88
N PHE A 436 18.09 5.54 6.05
CA PHE A 436 19.16 5.82 7.00
C PHE A 436 20.50 5.19 6.58
N SER A 437 21.58 5.89 6.90
CA SER A 437 22.93 5.30 6.86
C SER A 437 23.03 4.11 7.83
N PRO A 438 23.97 3.16 7.64
CA PRO A 438 24.12 1.99 8.51
C PRO A 438 24.24 2.32 10.00
N LYS A 439 24.93 3.42 10.33
CA LYS A 439 25.10 3.93 11.71
C LYS A 439 24.01 4.91 12.13
N ARG A 440 23.06 5.21 11.23
CA ARG A 440 21.98 6.20 11.44
C ARG A 440 22.47 7.61 11.83
N GLU A 441 23.67 7.99 11.44
CA GLU A 441 24.19 9.36 11.61
C GLU A 441 23.59 10.31 10.57
N PHE A 442 23.24 9.78 9.38
CA PHE A 442 22.68 10.47 8.25
C PHE A 442 21.47 9.72 7.68
N PHE A 443 20.70 10.41 6.87
CA PHE A 443 19.69 9.79 6.02
C PHE A 443 19.61 10.50 4.66
N VAL A 444 19.30 9.73 3.64
CA VAL A 444 18.90 10.23 2.33
C VAL A 444 17.40 10.47 2.37
N ASP A 445 16.97 11.67 2.06
CA ASP A 445 15.58 12.10 1.99
C ASP A 445 15.18 12.33 0.54
N THR A 446 14.16 11.63 0.07
CA THR A 446 13.55 11.85 -1.23
C THR A 446 12.17 12.41 -1.01
N TRP A 447 11.89 13.62 -1.47
CA TRP A 447 10.57 14.20 -1.35
C TRP A 447 10.02 14.67 -2.69
N SER A 448 8.70 14.58 -2.85
CA SER A 448 8.00 15.03 -4.04
C SER A 448 6.54 15.36 -3.71
N ARG A 449 5.83 15.94 -4.67
CA ARG A 449 4.41 16.18 -4.64
C ARG A 449 3.79 15.70 -5.94
N ALA A 450 2.48 15.55 -6.00
CA ALA A 450 1.79 15.21 -7.25
C ALA A 450 2.13 16.18 -8.41
N ASP A 451 2.40 17.46 -8.07
CA ASP A 451 2.74 18.55 -8.99
C ASP A 451 4.21 18.99 -8.91
N HIS A 452 5.06 18.23 -8.24
CA HIS A 452 6.48 18.59 -8.07
C HIS A 452 7.36 17.34 -8.18
N PRO A 453 8.27 17.28 -9.18
CA PRO A 453 9.20 16.17 -9.34
C PRO A 453 10.12 15.99 -8.13
N PRO A 454 10.67 14.76 -7.93
CA PRO A 454 11.53 14.44 -6.78
C PRO A 454 12.73 15.35 -6.59
N VAL A 455 12.98 15.68 -5.33
CA VAL A 455 14.25 16.25 -4.83
C VAL A 455 14.85 15.26 -3.85
N VAL A 456 16.14 14.99 -3.96
CA VAL A 456 16.86 14.06 -3.10
C VAL A 456 17.96 14.80 -2.34
N GLU A 457 17.96 14.65 -1.03
CA GLU A 457 18.83 15.37 -0.11
C GLU A 457 19.52 14.42 0.86
N LEU A 458 20.74 14.77 1.27
CA LEU A 458 21.44 14.15 2.40
C LEU A 458 21.28 15.03 3.63
N ARG A 459 20.79 14.44 4.73
CA ARG A 459 20.52 15.15 5.98
C ARG A 459 21.11 14.43 7.19
N ARG A 460 21.40 15.17 8.25
CA ARG A 460 21.82 14.60 9.55
C ARG A 460 20.62 14.06 10.32
N SER A 461 20.77 12.89 10.94
CA SER A 461 19.66 12.23 11.64
C SER A 461 19.32 12.84 12.99
N ASP A 462 20.24 13.58 13.61
CA ASP A 462 19.99 14.15 14.94
C ASP A 462 19.21 15.46 14.89
N ASP A 463 19.43 16.31 13.92
CA ASP A 463 18.82 17.64 13.86
C ASP A 463 18.11 17.95 12.53
N GLY A 464 18.20 17.07 11.53
CA GLY A 464 17.61 17.25 10.21
C GLY A 464 18.36 18.25 9.33
N ALA A 465 19.54 18.75 9.77
CA ALA A 465 20.28 19.72 8.98
C ALA A 465 20.67 19.17 7.62
N LEU A 466 20.41 19.96 6.58
CA LEU A 466 20.82 19.65 5.21
C LEU A 466 22.35 19.61 5.12
N VAL A 467 22.89 18.50 4.64
CA VAL A 467 24.31 18.37 4.29
C VAL A 467 24.51 18.84 2.85
N CYS A 468 23.77 18.28 1.91
CA CYS A 468 23.77 18.70 0.50
C CYS A 468 22.51 18.19 -0.23
N GLU A 469 22.14 18.86 -1.32
CA GLU A 469 21.24 18.32 -2.33
C GLU A 469 22.00 17.28 -3.17
N LEU A 470 21.46 16.09 -3.28
CA LEU A 470 22.02 14.99 -4.06
C LEU A 470 21.60 15.07 -5.52
N GLU A 471 20.28 15.09 -5.75
CA GLU A 471 19.69 15.16 -7.08
C GLU A 471 18.39 15.96 -7.05
N ARG A 472 18.08 16.53 -8.21
CA ARG A 472 16.78 17.14 -8.51
C ARG A 472 16.27 16.56 -9.82
N ALA A 473 15.10 15.97 -9.79
CA ALA A 473 14.54 15.30 -10.95
C ALA A 473 14.27 16.27 -12.10
N ASP A 474 14.63 15.85 -13.31
CA ASP A 474 14.34 16.54 -14.56
C ASP A 474 13.19 15.82 -15.29
N ALA A 475 12.01 16.44 -15.31
CA ALA A 475 10.82 15.98 -16.01
C ALA A 475 10.62 16.67 -17.37
N SER A 476 11.58 17.47 -17.85
CA SER A 476 11.45 18.26 -19.08
C SER A 476 11.13 17.41 -20.31
N THR A 477 11.74 16.23 -20.43
CA THR A 477 11.51 15.30 -21.52
C THR A 477 10.11 14.67 -21.44
N LEU A 478 9.57 14.46 -20.23
CA LEU A 478 8.20 13.99 -20.02
C LEU A 478 7.20 15.04 -20.44
N LEU A 479 7.40 16.29 -20.04
CA LEU A 479 6.55 17.42 -20.43
C LEU A 479 6.60 17.67 -21.94
N ALA A 480 7.78 17.59 -22.55
CA ALA A 480 7.95 17.72 -24.00
C ALA A 480 7.24 16.60 -24.80
N ALA A 481 6.96 15.45 -24.17
CA ALA A 481 6.19 14.37 -24.76
C ALA A 481 4.66 14.62 -24.72
N GLY A 482 4.22 15.75 -24.15
CA GLY A 482 2.81 16.13 -24.05
C GLY A 482 2.13 15.69 -22.73
N TRP A 483 2.85 15.06 -21.81
CA TRP A 483 2.31 14.78 -20.48
C TRP A 483 2.05 16.08 -19.72
N THR A 484 0.91 16.15 -19.02
CA THR A 484 0.52 17.35 -18.26
C THR A 484 0.70 17.12 -16.76
N MET A 485 1.22 18.14 -16.06
CA MET A 485 1.33 18.09 -14.62
C MET A 485 -0.06 18.09 -13.98
N PRO A 486 -0.37 17.18 -13.02
CA PRO A 486 -1.60 17.27 -12.25
C PRO A 486 -1.72 18.59 -11.51
N GLU A 487 -2.90 19.17 -11.48
CA GLU A 487 -3.20 20.37 -10.71
C GLU A 487 -3.72 19.96 -9.33
N ARG A 488 -3.11 20.45 -8.24
CA ARG A 488 -3.62 20.28 -6.88
C ARG A 488 -4.74 21.27 -6.61
N PHE A 489 -5.83 20.82 -6.00
CA PHE A 489 -6.92 21.68 -5.60
C PHE A 489 -7.44 21.32 -4.20
N VAL A 490 -7.89 22.33 -3.45
CA VAL A 490 -8.41 22.20 -2.09
C VAL A 490 -9.74 22.91 -2.00
N ALA A 491 -10.75 22.23 -1.47
CA ALA A 491 -12.05 22.82 -1.16
C ALA A 491 -12.47 22.48 0.27
N LYS A 492 -13.49 23.18 0.79
CA LYS A 492 -14.07 22.83 2.07
C LYS A 492 -15.00 21.63 1.95
N GLY A 493 -14.90 20.71 2.91
CA GLY A 493 -15.79 19.57 3.03
C GLY A 493 -17.17 19.95 3.58
N ARG A 494 -17.98 18.92 3.83
CA ARG A 494 -19.40 19.02 4.28
C ARG A 494 -19.62 19.83 5.55
N ASP A 495 -18.60 19.93 6.41
CA ASP A 495 -18.64 20.68 7.66
C ASP A 495 -18.27 22.18 7.48
N GLY A 496 -17.94 22.61 6.26
CA GLY A 496 -17.51 23.96 5.92
C GLY A 496 -16.15 24.37 6.51
N ARG A 497 -15.42 23.45 7.13
CA ARG A 497 -14.16 23.72 7.85
C ARG A 497 -13.01 22.88 7.35
N THR A 498 -13.20 21.57 7.25
CA THR A 498 -12.17 20.60 6.87
C THR A 498 -11.77 20.79 5.41
N ASN A 499 -10.47 20.92 5.17
CA ASN A 499 -9.92 20.94 3.83
C ASN A 499 -9.93 19.53 3.22
N ILE A 500 -10.52 19.40 2.06
CA ILE A 500 -10.51 18.20 1.21
C ILE A 500 -9.48 18.44 0.10
N HIS A 501 -8.54 17.53 -0.03
CA HIS A 501 -7.42 17.62 -0.95
C HIS A 501 -7.60 16.63 -2.10
N GLY A 502 -7.30 17.07 -3.31
CA GLY A 502 -7.39 16.26 -4.52
C GLY A 502 -6.55 16.83 -5.65
N ILE A 503 -6.60 16.15 -6.78
CA ILE A 503 -5.95 16.55 -8.03
C ILE A 503 -6.92 16.58 -9.18
N LEU A 504 -6.60 17.44 -10.18
CA LEU A 504 -7.24 17.46 -11.50
C LEU A 504 -6.18 17.16 -12.56
N ILE A 505 -6.60 16.46 -13.60
CA ILE A 505 -5.78 16.18 -14.79
C ILE A 505 -6.60 16.57 -16.01
N THR A 506 -6.00 17.36 -16.90
CA THR A 506 -6.55 17.76 -18.19
C THR A 506 -5.89 16.99 -19.33
N PRO A 507 -6.55 16.84 -20.49
CA PRO A 507 -5.91 16.26 -21.69
C PRO A 507 -4.66 17.04 -22.11
N SER A 508 -3.74 16.39 -22.80
CA SER A 508 -2.52 17.01 -23.33
C SER A 508 -2.82 18.15 -24.33
N GLN A 509 -3.91 18.01 -25.09
CA GLN A 509 -4.39 19.02 -26.03
C GLN A 509 -5.57 19.81 -25.43
N PHE A 510 -5.34 20.38 -24.26
CA PHE A 510 -6.35 21.14 -23.53
C PHE A 510 -6.63 22.50 -24.18
N ASP A 511 -7.93 22.81 -24.41
CA ASP A 511 -8.42 24.10 -24.89
C ASP A 511 -9.38 24.72 -23.85
N PRO A 512 -9.02 25.82 -23.18
CA PRO A 512 -9.84 26.41 -22.11
C PRO A 512 -11.20 26.98 -22.63
N ASN A 513 -11.41 27.07 -23.93
CA ASN A 513 -12.68 27.51 -24.53
C ASN A 513 -13.67 26.37 -24.78
N LYS A 514 -13.25 25.12 -24.62
CA LYS A 514 -14.09 23.94 -24.74
C LYS A 514 -14.67 23.54 -23.40
N LYS A 515 -15.73 22.73 -23.45
CA LYS A 515 -16.32 22.07 -22.27
C LYS A 515 -15.91 20.62 -22.24
N TYR A 516 -15.47 20.16 -21.08
CA TYR A 516 -15.01 18.79 -20.84
C TYR A 516 -15.89 18.12 -19.79
N PRO A 517 -16.46 16.95 -20.07
CA PRO A 517 -17.08 16.13 -19.02
C PRO A 517 -16.06 15.81 -17.92
N VAL A 518 -16.56 15.66 -16.70
CA VAL A 518 -15.71 15.34 -15.55
C VAL A 518 -15.79 13.83 -15.25
N VAL A 519 -14.66 13.18 -15.04
CA VAL A 519 -14.61 11.78 -14.62
C VAL A 519 -13.85 11.67 -13.31
N GLU A 520 -14.49 11.17 -12.28
CA GLU A 520 -13.85 10.88 -11.00
C GLU A 520 -13.32 9.44 -10.95
N GLU A 521 -12.05 9.25 -10.62
CA GLU A 521 -11.56 7.96 -10.13
C GLU A 521 -11.76 7.91 -8.62
N ILE A 522 -12.62 7.00 -8.16
CA ILE A 522 -12.92 6.84 -6.74
C ILE A 522 -12.29 5.61 -6.15
N TYR A 523 -11.69 5.79 -4.98
CA TYR A 523 -11.44 4.75 -4.01
C TYR A 523 -11.61 5.37 -2.61
N ALA A 524 -12.61 4.93 -1.86
CA ALA A 524 -12.92 5.48 -0.54
C ALA A 524 -12.88 4.42 0.58
N GLY A 525 -12.06 3.40 0.41
CA GLY A 525 -11.82 2.39 1.45
C GLY A 525 -11.22 3.03 2.71
N PRO A 526 -11.77 2.74 3.91
CA PRO A 526 -11.32 3.39 5.15
C PRO A 526 -9.89 3.04 5.59
N HIS A 527 -9.26 2.04 4.97
CA HIS A 527 -7.91 1.60 5.31
C HIS A 527 -6.78 2.51 4.79
N GLY A 528 -7.09 3.51 3.95
CA GLY A 528 -6.07 4.36 3.34
C GLY A 528 -6.57 5.74 2.89
N ALA A 529 -5.69 6.50 2.26
CA ALA A 529 -5.95 7.71 1.48
C ALA A 529 -5.34 7.50 0.10
N PHE A 530 -6.02 7.91 -0.96
CA PHE A 530 -5.77 7.41 -2.31
C PHE A 530 -5.53 8.49 -3.37
N ALA A 531 -5.81 9.75 -3.07
CA ALA A 531 -5.39 10.85 -3.93
C ALA A 531 -3.85 10.89 -4.00
N PRO A 532 -3.24 11.04 -5.18
CA PRO A 532 -1.78 11.07 -5.31
C PRO A 532 -1.13 12.16 -4.46
N LYS A 533 -0.10 11.80 -3.70
CA LYS A 533 0.66 12.71 -2.82
C LYS A 533 2.11 12.88 -3.25
N GLU A 534 2.59 12.02 -4.13
CA GLU A 534 3.93 12.03 -4.68
C GLU A 534 3.88 12.20 -6.19
N PHE A 535 5.00 12.63 -6.76
CA PHE A 535 5.16 12.68 -8.19
C PHE A 535 5.16 11.27 -8.78
N ASP A 536 4.23 11.05 -9.67
CA ASP A 536 4.14 9.86 -10.51
C ASP A 536 3.51 10.26 -11.84
N ARG A 537 3.80 9.51 -12.90
CA ARG A 537 3.24 9.75 -14.23
C ARG A 537 1.72 9.62 -14.28
N GLN A 538 1.09 8.99 -13.28
CA GLN A 538 -0.36 8.77 -13.17
C GLN A 538 -0.97 8.29 -14.51
N VAL A 539 -0.32 7.34 -15.16
CA VAL A 539 -0.60 6.93 -16.54
C VAL A 539 -2.08 6.60 -16.76
N ARG A 540 -2.70 5.87 -15.82
CA ARG A 540 -4.10 5.45 -15.92
C ARG A 540 -5.07 6.64 -15.89
N LEU A 541 -4.81 7.65 -15.06
CA LEU A 541 -5.62 8.86 -14.98
C LEU A 541 -5.47 9.70 -16.26
N HIS A 542 -4.24 9.83 -16.74
CA HIS A 542 -3.95 10.54 -17.98
C HIS A 542 -4.56 9.85 -19.20
N GLN A 543 -4.58 8.51 -19.26
CA GLN A 543 -5.25 7.78 -20.32
C GLN A 543 -6.74 8.14 -20.42
N ILE A 544 -7.42 8.29 -19.30
CA ILE A 544 -8.83 8.76 -19.29
C ILE A 544 -8.90 10.22 -19.71
N ALA A 545 -7.97 11.07 -19.25
CA ALA A 545 -7.94 12.48 -19.67
C ALA A 545 -7.74 12.65 -21.19
N GLU A 546 -6.85 11.86 -21.82
CA GLU A 546 -6.60 11.90 -23.26
C GLU A 546 -7.85 11.55 -24.10
N LEU A 547 -8.83 10.88 -23.52
CA LEU A 547 -10.12 10.67 -24.14
C LEU A 547 -10.97 11.96 -24.21
N GLY A 548 -10.49 13.08 -23.68
CA GLY A 548 -11.18 14.37 -23.67
C GLY A 548 -12.03 14.62 -22.44
N PHE A 549 -11.58 14.10 -21.30
CA PHE A 549 -12.19 14.32 -19.99
C PHE A 549 -11.30 15.16 -19.09
N VAL A 550 -11.90 15.82 -18.10
CA VAL A 550 -11.19 16.27 -16.91
C VAL A 550 -11.28 15.16 -15.88
N VAL A 551 -10.14 14.64 -15.47
CA VAL A 551 -10.10 13.56 -14.48
C VAL A 551 -9.80 14.14 -13.11
N VAL A 552 -10.57 13.72 -12.10
CA VAL A 552 -10.37 14.14 -10.71
C VAL A 552 -10.19 12.94 -9.79
N LYS A 553 -9.37 13.12 -8.74
CA LYS A 553 -9.18 12.14 -7.68
C LYS A 553 -8.95 12.84 -6.36
N LEU A 554 -9.71 12.48 -5.33
CA LEU A 554 -9.68 13.14 -4.01
C LEU A 554 -10.00 12.18 -2.87
N ASP A 555 -9.65 12.59 -1.64
CA ASP A 555 -9.97 11.86 -0.41
C ASP A 555 -11.02 12.64 0.41
N GLY A 556 -12.26 12.13 0.47
CA GLY A 556 -13.33 12.65 1.31
C GLY A 556 -13.26 12.12 2.74
N MET A 557 -14.12 12.65 3.63
CA MET A 557 -14.27 12.14 4.99
C MET A 557 -14.67 10.67 4.98
N GLY A 558 -14.13 9.91 5.94
CA GLY A 558 -14.25 8.45 6.02
C GLY A 558 -13.00 7.70 5.53
N THR A 559 -12.07 8.36 4.81
CA THR A 559 -10.75 7.80 4.49
C THR A 559 -9.77 7.99 5.65
N ASN A 560 -8.62 7.30 5.59
CA ASN A 560 -7.63 7.25 6.68
C ASN A 560 -6.64 8.44 6.69
N HIS A 561 -5.70 8.39 7.61
CA HIS A 561 -4.52 9.26 7.73
C HIS A 561 -4.83 10.71 8.15
N ARG A 562 -6.01 10.95 8.68
CA ARG A 562 -6.44 12.20 9.31
C ARG A 562 -6.83 11.93 10.78
N GLY A 563 -7.32 12.95 11.47
CA GLY A 563 -7.87 12.78 12.83
C GLY A 563 -9.06 11.82 12.87
N LYS A 564 -9.32 11.25 14.04
CA LYS A 564 -10.34 10.21 14.22
C LYS A 564 -11.74 10.65 13.79
N THR A 565 -12.13 11.89 14.06
CA THR A 565 -13.44 12.44 13.64
C THR A 565 -13.64 12.41 12.11
N PHE A 566 -12.56 12.63 11.35
CA PHE A 566 -12.60 12.54 9.89
C PHE A 566 -12.76 11.07 9.44
N HIS A 567 -12.06 10.16 10.09
CA HIS A 567 -12.06 8.73 9.76
C HIS A 567 -13.38 8.07 10.17
N ASP A 568 -13.92 8.41 11.34
CA ASP A 568 -15.13 7.80 11.91
C ASP A 568 -16.40 7.99 11.09
N VAL A 569 -16.41 8.88 10.09
CA VAL A 569 -17.53 9.04 9.14
C VAL A 569 -17.88 7.72 8.42
N CYS A 570 -16.89 6.83 8.24
CA CYS A 570 -17.10 5.52 7.63
C CYS A 570 -17.78 4.50 8.57
N TRP A 571 -17.79 4.74 9.90
CA TRP A 571 -18.28 3.76 10.87
C TRP A 571 -19.74 3.40 10.65
N LYS A 572 -20.00 2.12 10.35
CA LYS A 572 -21.32 1.58 10.00
C LYS A 572 -22.02 2.32 8.84
N ASN A 573 -21.21 2.98 7.98
CA ASN A 573 -21.70 3.89 6.95
C ASN A 573 -20.79 3.90 5.71
N LEU A 574 -20.37 2.73 5.24
CA LEU A 574 -19.49 2.62 4.06
C LEU A 574 -20.11 3.17 2.77
N LYS A 575 -21.44 3.27 2.71
CA LYS A 575 -22.14 3.90 1.59
C LYS A 575 -21.86 5.39 1.42
N ASP A 576 -21.44 6.09 2.48
CA ASP A 576 -21.14 7.52 2.43
C ASP A 576 -19.99 7.83 1.46
N ALA A 577 -18.92 7.04 1.52
CA ALA A 577 -17.76 7.12 0.64
C ALA A 577 -17.22 8.55 0.41
N GLY A 578 -17.53 9.50 1.30
CA GLY A 578 -17.17 10.91 1.17
C GLY A 578 -17.96 11.67 0.10
N PHE A 579 -19.06 11.17 -0.43
CA PHE A 579 -19.82 11.80 -1.52
C PHE A 579 -20.23 13.25 -1.26
N PRO A 580 -20.71 13.67 -0.07
CA PRO A 580 -20.97 15.07 0.18
C PRO A 580 -19.74 15.95 -0.02
N ASP A 581 -18.56 15.49 0.41
CA ASP A 581 -17.31 16.24 0.23
C ASP A 581 -16.85 16.28 -1.23
N ARG A 582 -17.00 15.16 -1.94
CA ARG A 582 -16.63 15.00 -3.36
C ARG A 582 -17.45 15.93 -4.26
N LYS A 583 -18.76 15.94 -4.08
CA LYS A 583 -19.68 16.84 -4.82
C LYS A 583 -19.33 18.32 -4.57
N LEU A 584 -19.10 18.70 -3.32
CA LEU A 584 -18.69 20.06 -2.95
C LEU A 584 -17.35 20.42 -3.59
N TRP A 585 -16.36 19.55 -3.51
CA TRP A 585 -15.03 19.78 -4.06
C TRP A 585 -15.05 19.96 -5.59
N ILE A 586 -15.74 19.07 -6.31
CA ILE A 586 -15.86 19.16 -7.79
C ILE A 586 -16.63 20.44 -8.18
N THR A 587 -17.70 20.74 -7.46
CA THR A 587 -18.50 21.96 -7.71
C THR A 587 -17.67 23.22 -7.45
N ASP A 588 -16.86 23.24 -6.38
CA ASP A 588 -16.01 24.39 -6.05
C ASP A 588 -14.88 24.56 -7.08
N ALA A 589 -14.28 23.46 -7.53
CA ALA A 589 -13.29 23.47 -8.59
C ALA A 589 -13.84 24.09 -9.89
N ALA A 590 -15.07 23.77 -10.26
CA ALA A 590 -15.73 24.26 -11.46
C ALA A 590 -16.02 25.77 -11.44
N LYS A 591 -16.14 26.40 -10.26
CA LYS A 591 -16.38 27.85 -10.16
C LYS A 591 -15.28 28.68 -10.82
N THR A 592 -14.03 28.20 -10.76
CA THR A 592 -12.87 28.88 -11.32
C THR A 592 -12.39 28.23 -12.63
N ARG A 593 -13.04 27.15 -13.04
CA ARG A 593 -12.69 26.34 -14.23
C ARG A 593 -13.93 26.14 -15.08
N PRO A 594 -14.36 27.20 -15.82
CA PRO A 594 -15.61 27.18 -16.59
C PRO A 594 -15.65 26.11 -17.67
N TRP A 595 -14.54 25.51 -17.99
CA TRP A 595 -14.41 24.41 -18.92
C TRP A 595 -14.82 23.04 -18.32
N MET A 596 -15.00 22.91 -17.03
CA MET A 596 -15.59 21.70 -16.40
C MET A 596 -17.10 21.67 -16.65
N ASP A 597 -17.58 20.61 -17.28
CA ASP A 597 -19.01 20.43 -17.56
C ASP A 597 -19.66 19.52 -16.54
N LEU A 598 -20.26 20.11 -15.52
CA LEU A 598 -20.93 19.36 -14.44
C LEU A 598 -22.29 18.78 -14.85
N SER A 599 -22.79 19.05 -16.06
CA SER A 599 -23.95 18.33 -16.59
C SER A 599 -23.60 16.93 -17.09
N ARG A 600 -22.31 16.59 -17.16
CA ARG A 600 -21.78 15.31 -17.63
C ARG A 600 -20.67 14.83 -16.69
N VAL A 601 -21.05 14.24 -15.56
CA VAL A 601 -20.12 13.71 -14.58
C VAL A 601 -20.17 12.19 -14.57
N GLY A 602 -19.02 11.55 -14.76
CA GLY A 602 -18.85 10.12 -14.65
C GLY A 602 -17.97 9.74 -13.46
N ILE A 603 -17.99 8.46 -13.10
CA ILE A 603 -17.20 7.93 -12.00
C ILE A 603 -16.77 6.50 -12.30
N TYR A 604 -15.56 6.11 -11.88
CA TYR A 604 -15.15 4.71 -11.95
C TYR A 604 -14.27 4.33 -10.76
N GLY A 605 -14.27 3.05 -10.43
CA GLY A 605 -13.40 2.52 -9.39
C GLY A 605 -13.44 0.98 -9.33
N GLY A 606 -12.45 0.41 -8.67
CA GLY A 606 -12.33 -1.03 -8.45
C GLY A 606 -12.39 -1.39 -6.97
N SER A 607 -12.80 -2.62 -6.62
CA SER A 607 -12.86 -3.13 -5.25
C SER A 607 -13.81 -2.28 -4.37
N ALA A 608 -13.34 -1.72 -3.25
CA ALA A 608 -14.12 -0.72 -2.49
C ALA A 608 -14.54 0.46 -3.39
N GLY A 609 -13.68 0.88 -4.33
CA GLY A 609 -14.01 1.89 -5.33
C GLY A 609 -15.10 1.45 -6.30
N GLY A 610 -15.21 0.16 -6.61
CA GLY A 610 -16.31 -0.41 -7.41
C GLY A 610 -17.65 -0.35 -6.67
N GLN A 611 -17.66 -0.65 -5.36
CA GLN A 611 -18.82 -0.41 -4.51
C GLN A 611 -19.22 1.07 -4.53
N ASN A 612 -18.23 1.95 -4.37
CA ASN A 612 -18.47 3.40 -4.36
C ASN A 612 -18.99 3.90 -5.72
N ALA A 613 -18.39 3.49 -6.84
CA ALA A 613 -18.79 3.93 -8.17
C ALA A 613 -20.27 3.57 -8.47
N MET A 614 -20.69 2.35 -8.15
CA MET A 614 -22.09 2.02 -8.29
C MET A 614 -22.97 2.82 -7.32
N ARG A 615 -22.56 3.02 -6.06
CA ARG A 615 -23.30 3.80 -5.06
C ARG A 615 -23.60 5.22 -5.54
N ALA A 616 -22.71 5.83 -6.33
CA ALA A 616 -22.90 7.15 -6.91
C ALA A 616 -24.18 7.22 -7.75
N LEU A 617 -24.53 6.18 -8.50
CA LEU A 617 -25.75 6.14 -9.31
C LEU A 617 -27.00 5.73 -8.50
N LEU A 618 -26.83 5.19 -7.29
CA LEU A 618 -27.96 4.82 -6.42
C LEU A 618 -28.44 6.00 -5.56
N ASP A 619 -27.51 6.76 -4.99
CA ASP A 619 -27.83 7.82 -4.01
C ASP A 619 -27.48 9.24 -4.50
N HIS A 620 -26.70 9.38 -5.61
CA HIS A 620 -26.20 10.67 -6.12
C HIS A 620 -26.31 10.81 -7.64
N HIS A 621 -27.34 10.19 -8.25
CA HIS A 621 -27.63 10.29 -9.69
C HIS A 621 -28.01 11.71 -10.13
N ASP A 622 -28.32 12.59 -9.18
CA ASP A 622 -28.48 14.03 -9.41
C ASP A 622 -27.17 14.71 -9.83
N PHE A 623 -26.04 14.06 -9.62
CA PHE A 623 -24.71 14.59 -9.92
C PHE A 623 -23.87 13.66 -10.81
N TYR A 624 -23.91 12.34 -10.56
CA TYR A 624 -23.20 11.35 -11.37
C TYR A 624 -24.15 10.66 -12.34
N HIS A 625 -23.79 10.60 -13.61
CA HIS A 625 -24.66 10.10 -14.70
C HIS A 625 -24.18 8.79 -15.30
N VAL A 626 -22.89 8.48 -15.19
CA VAL A 626 -22.24 7.28 -15.74
C VAL A 626 -21.30 6.69 -14.70
N ALA A 627 -21.37 5.39 -14.46
CA ALA A 627 -20.44 4.69 -13.57
C ALA A 627 -19.88 3.41 -14.19
N VAL A 628 -18.59 3.16 -13.93
CA VAL A 628 -17.95 1.86 -14.18
C VAL A 628 -17.49 1.30 -12.84
N ALA A 629 -18.05 0.17 -12.43
CA ALA A 629 -17.78 -0.48 -11.15
C ALA A 629 -17.10 -1.84 -11.37
N ASP A 630 -15.81 -1.93 -11.05
CA ASP A 630 -15.02 -3.16 -11.19
C ASP A 630 -14.91 -3.89 -9.86
N CYS A 631 -15.13 -5.20 -9.87
CA CYS A 631 -14.95 -6.15 -8.75
C CYS A 631 -15.41 -5.60 -7.38
N GLY A 632 -16.58 -4.93 -7.35
CA GLY A 632 -17.05 -4.20 -6.18
C GLY A 632 -17.52 -5.11 -5.04
N CYS A 633 -17.18 -4.72 -3.79
CA CYS A 633 -17.79 -5.28 -2.60
C CYS A 633 -19.19 -4.68 -2.38
N HIS A 634 -20.15 -5.06 -3.25
CA HIS A 634 -21.47 -4.44 -3.31
C HIS A 634 -22.36 -4.72 -2.09
N ASP A 635 -22.04 -5.75 -1.32
CA ASP A 635 -22.69 -6.07 -0.05
C ASP A 635 -21.60 -6.48 0.96
N ASN A 636 -21.43 -5.67 1.99
CA ASN A 636 -20.38 -5.87 2.98
C ASN A 636 -20.53 -7.17 3.81
N ARG A 637 -21.66 -7.86 3.72
CA ARG A 637 -21.86 -9.21 4.27
C ARG A 637 -21.21 -10.31 3.40
N MET A 638 -20.79 -9.97 2.17
CA MET A 638 -20.32 -10.92 1.17
C MET A 638 -18.79 -10.93 1.00
N ASP A 639 -18.07 -10.05 1.68
CA ASP A 639 -16.63 -9.93 1.57
C ASP A 639 -15.92 -10.31 2.89
N LYS A 640 -14.61 -10.24 2.91
CA LYS A 640 -13.73 -10.70 4.02
C LYS A 640 -14.14 -10.16 5.37
N ILE A 641 -14.20 -11.03 6.36
CA ILE A 641 -14.61 -10.72 7.74
C ILE A 641 -13.74 -9.62 8.35
N TRP A 642 -12.42 -9.71 8.22
CA TRP A 642 -11.48 -8.79 8.87
C TRP A 642 -11.63 -7.34 8.39
N TRP A 643 -11.85 -7.14 7.06
CA TRP A 643 -12.01 -5.82 6.50
C TRP A 643 -13.39 -5.23 6.84
N ASN A 644 -14.43 -6.03 6.73
CA ASN A 644 -15.79 -5.53 6.88
C ASN A 644 -16.20 -5.34 8.34
N GLU A 645 -15.88 -6.28 9.25
CA GLU A 645 -16.23 -6.11 10.67
C GLU A 645 -15.45 -4.96 11.32
N GLN A 646 -14.26 -4.61 10.81
CA GLN A 646 -13.51 -3.46 11.32
C GLN A 646 -14.29 -2.14 11.13
N TRP A 647 -14.95 -1.96 10.01
CA TRP A 647 -15.64 -0.70 9.68
C TRP A 647 -17.15 -0.76 9.92
N MET A 648 -17.74 -1.94 9.85
CA MET A 648 -19.18 -2.13 9.99
C MET A 648 -19.58 -2.72 11.35
N GLY A 649 -18.61 -3.17 12.15
CA GLY A 649 -18.82 -3.70 13.50
C GLY A 649 -19.39 -5.12 13.53
N TRP A 650 -19.52 -5.64 14.76
CA TRP A 650 -20.10 -6.94 15.06
C TRP A 650 -20.95 -6.82 16.36
N PRO A 651 -22.09 -7.53 16.46
CA PRO A 651 -22.71 -8.43 15.45
C PRO A 651 -23.17 -7.70 14.19
N VAL A 652 -23.38 -8.47 13.10
CA VAL A 652 -23.95 -7.95 11.85
C VAL A 652 -25.34 -7.39 12.14
N ASP A 653 -25.54 -6.13 11.82
CA ASP A 653 -26.79 -5.39 12.08
C ASP A 653 -27.32 -4.71 10.80
N ASP A 654 -28.37 -3.90 10.95
CA ASP A 654 -29.04 -3.18 9.85
C ASP A 654 -28.10 -2.24 9.07
N ALA A 655 -26.97 -1.81 9.65
CA ALA A 655 -26.03 -0.93 8.96
C ALA A 655 -25.43 -1.58 7.71
N TYR A 656 -25.23 -2.90 7.76
CA TYR A 656 -24.76 -3.66 6.60
C TYR A 656 -25.79 -3.62 5.45
N ALA A 657 -27.05 -3.86 5.71
CA ALA A 657 -28.12 -3.77 4.71
C ALA A 657 -28.25 -2.35 4.15
N LYS A 658 -28.17 -1.33 5.03
CA LYS A 658 -28.24 0.10 4.65
C LYS A 658 -27.06 0.56 3.78
N SER A 659 -25.92 -0.14 3.81
CA SER A 659 -24.75 0.14 2.98
C SER A 659 -24.68 -0.77 1.73
N SER A 660 -25.61 -1.68 1.54
CA SER A 660 -25.61 -2.64 0.43
C SER A 660 -26.12 -2.03 -0.87
N ASN A 661 -25.35 -2.13 -1.94
CA ASN A 661 -25.78 -1.75 -3.28
C ASN A 661 -26.87 -2.70 -3.82
N LYS A 662 -26.83 -3.96 -3.39
CA LYS A 662 -27.83 -4.96 -3.76
C LYS A 662 -29.22 -4.58 -3.22
N GLU A 663 -29.31 -4.20 -1.95
CA GLU A 663 -30.57 -3.81 -1.33
C GLU A 663 -31.18 -2.54 -1.99
N ASP A 664 -30.33 -1.65 -2.46
CA ASP A 664 -30.72 -0.39 -3.09
C ASP A 664 -30.77 -0.45 -4.63
N ALA A 665 -30.62 -1.62 -5.25
CA ALA A 665 -30.52 -1.78 -6.71
C ALA A 665 -31.67 -1.10 -7.49
N ALA A 666 -32.88 -1.09 -6.93
CA ALA A 666 -34.05 -0.44 -7.53
C ALA A 666 -33.91 1.08 -7.68
N LYS A 667 -32.98 1.72 -6.97
CA LYS A 667 -32.71 3.17 -7.05
C LYS A 667 -31.82 3.55 -8.23
N LEU A 668 -31.28 2.58 -8.98
CA LEU A 668 -30.34 2.87 -10.06
C LEU A 668 -30.94 3.85 -11.08
N GLU A 669 -30.22 4.95 -11.29
CA GLU A 669 -30.43 5.89 -12.38
C GLU A 669 -29.10 6.19 -13.08
N GLY A 670 -29.16 6.49 -14.39
CA GLY A 670 -27.94 6.71 -15.19
C GLY A 670 -27.46 5.45 -15.93
N ARG A 671 -26.18 5.46 -16.34
CA ARG A 671 -25.57 4.38 -17.11
C ARG A 671 -24.53 3.64 -16.26
N LEU A 672 -24.72 2.35 -16.08
CA LEU A 672 -23.87 1.50 -15.25
C LEU A 672 -23.23 0.39 -16.08
N LEU A 673 -21.89 0.26 -15.97
CA LEU A 673 -21.15 -0.92 -16.38
C LEU A 673 -20.60 -1.62 -15.14
N LEU A 674 -20.96 -2.87 -14.94
CA LEU A 674 -20.37 -3.77 -13.93
C LEU A 674 -19.33 -4.66 -14.59
N ILE A 675 -18.11 -4.71 -14.03
CA ILE A 675 -17.03 -5.60 -14.47
C ILE A 675 -16.65 -6.50 -13.30
N VAL A 676 -16.36 -7.76 -13.55
CA VAL A 676 -15.86 -8.70 -12.53
C VAL A 676 -14.95 -9.74 -13.15
N GLY A 677 -13.90 -10.12 -12.44
CA GLY A 677 -13.07 -11.27 -12.80
C GLY A 677 -13.70 -12.58 -12.34
N GLU A 678 -13.74 -13.56 -13.23
CA GLU A 678 -14.28 -14.90 -12.93
C GLU A 678 -13.59 -15.58 -11.75
N LEU A 679 -12.27 -15.38 -11.62
CA LEU A 679 -11.41 -16.02 -10.63
C LEU A 679 -10.99 -15.08 -9.49
N ASP A 680 -11.81 -14.10 -9.17
CA ASP A 680 -11.52 -13.16 -8.08
C ASP A 680 -11.58 -13.89 -6.73
N THR A 681 -10.41 -14.05 -6.09
CA THR A 681 -10.25 -14.62 -4.76
C THR A 681 -10.20 -13.56 -3.66
N ASN A 682 -10.15 -12.28 -4.03
CA ASN A 682 -10.12 -11.17 -3.09
C ASN A 682 -11.53 -10.68 -2.72
N VAL A 683 -12.34 -10.31 -3.71
CA VAL A 683 -13.77 -10.03 -3.52
C VAL A 683 -14.56 -11.12 -4.23
N ASP A 684 -15.40 -11.84 -3.48
CA ASP A 684 -16.24 -12.91 -4.02
C ASP A 684 -17.03 -12.43 -5.25
N PRO A 685 -16.86 -13.02 -6.46
CA PRO A 685 -17.61 -12.62 -7.66
C PRO A 685 -19.12 -12.65 -7.46
N ALA A 686 -19.62 -13.48 -6.52
CA ALA A 686 -21.01 -13.52 -6.16
C ALA A 686 -21.53 -12.17 -5.61
N SER A 687 -20.68 -11.31 -5.08
CA SER A 687 -21.07 -9.95 -4.68
C SER A 687 -21.60 -9.14 -5.86
N THR A 688 -20.95 -9.21 -7.02
CA THR A 688 -21.38 -8.54 -8.25
C THR A 688 -22.59 -9.27 -8.88
N THR A 689 -22.58 -10.61 -8.98
CA THR A 689 -23.68 -11.33 -9.63
C THR A 689 -24.98 -11.26 -8.84
N GLN A 690 -24.96 -11.12 -7.52
CA GLN A 690 -26.15 -10.84 -6.71
C GLN A 690 -26.73 -9.44 -6.99
N VAL A 691 -25.89 -8.44 -7.27
CA VAL A 691 -26.33 -7.12 -7.72
C VAL A 691 -26.96 -7.22 -9.11
N VAL A 692 -26.35 -7.96 -10.03
CA VAL A 692 -26.94 -8.23 -11.36
C VAL A 692 -28.36 -8.79 -11.22
N ALA A 693 -28.55 -9.82 -10.37
CA ALA A 693 -29.86 -10.39 -10.13
C ALA A 693 -30.86 -9.38 -9.53
N ALA A 694 -30.42 -8.53 -8.60
CA ALA A 694 -31.29 -7.51 -8.00
C ALA A 694 -31.68 -6.42 -9.00
N LEU A 695 -30.77 -5.99 -9.87
CA LEU A 695 -31.05 -5.03 -10.95
C LEU A 695 -32.02 -5.59 -11.99
N GLN A 696 -31.88 -6.88 -12.35
CA GLN A 696 -32.82 -7.58 -13.24
C GLN A 696 -34.19 -7.66 -12.64
N GLN A 697 -34.33 -8.01 -11.35
CA GLN A 697 -35.61 -8.06 -10.62
C GLN A 697 -36.28 -6.68 -10.56
N ALA A 698 -35.48 -5.62 -10.49
CA ALA A 698 -35.95 -4.23 -10.49
C ALA A 698 -36.19 -3.64 -11.88
N ASP A 699 -36.05 -4.43 -12.95
CA ASP A 699 -36.20 -4.03 -14.36
C ASP A 699 -35.30 -2.83 -14.73
N LYS A 700 -34.05 -2.82 -14.22
CA LYS A 700 -33.07 -1.76 -14.49
C LYS A 700 -32.19 -2.12 -15.68
N LYS A 701 -31.82 -1.10 -16.49
CA LYS A 701 -30.87 -1.24 -17.59
C LYS A 701 -29.45 -1.01 -17.10
N PHE A 702 -28.55 -1.92 -17.40
CA PHE A 702 -27.13 -1.85 -17.09
C PHE A 702 -26.34 -2.77 -18.03
N ASP A 703 -25.04 -2.55 -18.10
CA ASP A 703 -24.11 -3.43 -18.81
C ASP A 703 -23.32 -4.27 -17.80
N PHE A 704 -23.04 -5.50 -18.18
CA PHE A 704 -22.30 -6.43 -17.32
C PHE A 704 -21.24 -7.21 -18.12
N MET A 705 -20.01 -7.25 -17.62
CA MET A 705 -18.92 -8.01 -18.19
C MET A 705 -18.23 -8.89 -17.14
N LEU A 706 -18.32 -10.20 -17.32
CA LEU A 706 -17.46 -11.15 -16.62
C LEU A 706 -16.24 -11.43 -17.49
N ILE A 707 -15.05 -11.12 -16.97
CA ILE A 707 -13.78 -11.39 -17.68
C ILE A 707 -13.26 -12.76 -17.23
N ALA A 708 -13.32 -13.72 -18.16
CA ALA A 708 -12.89 -15.09 -17.90
C ALA A 708 -11.39 -15.16 -17.54
N ARG A 709 -11.03 -16.14 -16.71
CA ARG A 709 -9.66 -16.42 -16.26
C ARG A 709 -8.94 -15.27 -15.56
N THR A 710 -9.68 -14.24 -15.14
CA THR A 710 -9.13 -13.04 -14.53
C THR A 710 -9.49 -13.00 -13.05
N GLY A 711 -8.54 -12.60 -12.20
CA GLY A 711 -8.71 -12.36 -10.77
C GLY A 711 -9.21 -10.97 -10.46
N HIS A 712 -8.82 -10.46 -9.29
CA HIS A 712 -9.19 -9.13 -8.79
C HIS A 712 -8.62 -8.00 -9.67
N GLY A 713 -9.42 -6.94 -9.91
CA GLY A 713 -9.02 -5.82 -10.77
C GLY A 713 -9.18 -6.12 -12.26
N ALA A 714 -10.30 -6.70 -12.65
CA ALA A 714 -10.55 -7.12 -14.03
C ALA A 714 -10.57 -5.96 -15.03
N ALA A 715 -11.02 -4.75 -14.62
CA ALA A 715 -10.95 -3.53 -15.42
C ALA A 715 -9.53 -2.95 -15.58
N GLU A 716 -8.53 -3.51 -14.91
CA GLU A 716 -7.13 -3.11 -15.06
C GLU A 716 -6.36 -3.95 -16.10
N THR A 717 -6.97 -5.03 -16.58
CA THR A 717 -6.45 -5.75 -17.74
C THR A 717 -6.55 -4.91 -19.02
N PRO A 718 -5.74 -5.16 -20.07
CA PRO A 718 -5.84 -4.39 -21.31
C PRO A 718 -7.25 -4.40 -21.93
N TYR A 719 -7.97 -5.54 -21.85
CA TYR A 719 -9.33 -5.67 -22.33
C TYR A 719 -10.31 -4.88 -21.47
N GLY A 720 -10.26 -5.04 -20.14
CA GLY A 720 -11.16 -4.36 -19.21
C GLY A 720 -10.95 -2.84 -19.19
N ALA A 721 -9.69 -2.38 -19.27
CA ALA A 721 -9.36 -0.96 -19.33
C ALA A 721 -9.91 -0.30 -20.61
N ARG A 722 -9.80 -1.00 -21.76
CA ARG A 722 -10.41 -0.52 -23.02
C ARG A 722 -11.93 -0.46 -22.90
N LEU A 723 -12.57 -1.49 -22.38
CA LEU A 723 -14.03 -1.52 -22.20
C LEU A 723 -14.51 -0.37 -21.29
N ARG A 724 -13.81 -0.09 -20.20
CA ARG A 724 -14.08 1.09 -19.35
C ARG A 724 -13.97 2.39 -20.13
N MET A 725 -12.91 2.56 -20.92
CA MET A 725 -12.70 3.76 -21.73
C MET A 725 -13.80 3.93 -22.78
N GLU A 726 -14.15 2.88 -23.50
CA GLU A 726 -15.21 2.87 -24.51
C GLU A 726 -16.55 3.28 -23.90
N PHE A 727 -16.92 2.69 -22.75
CA PHE A 727 -18.17 2.98 -22.04
C PHE A 727 -18.26 4.45 -21.58
N LEU A 728 -17.17 5.00 -21.01
CA LEU A 728 -17.12 6.41 -20.61
C LEU A 728 -17.27 7.35 -21.82
N VAL A 729 -16.62 7.03 -22.94
CA VAL A 729 -16.71 7.84 -24.17
C VAL A 729 -18.12 7.78 -24.76
N GLU A 730 -18.72 6.60 -24.85
CA GLU A 730 -20.07 6.41 -25.41
C GLU A 730 -21.13 7.20 -24.66
N HIS A 731 -21.04 7.27 -23.33
CA HIS A 731 -22.11 7.80 -22.50
C HIS A 731 -21.86 9.21 -21.93
N LEU A 732 -20.63 9.72 -21.98
CA LEU A 732 -20.30 11.08 -21.50
C LEU A 732 -19.95 12.06 -22.62
N ARG A 733 -19.47 11.58 -23.77
CA ARG A 733 -19.22 12.46 -24.90
C ARG A 733 -20.51 12.78 -25.63
N PRO A 734 -20.60 13.99 -26.25
CA PRO A 734 -21.75 14.34 -27.08
C PRO A 734 -21.78 13.53 -28.37
#